data_65b4a44c62ef301d05ccf0d6bb1a8a74
#
_entry.id   65b4a44c62ef301d05ccf0d6bb1a8a74
#
_cell.length_a   1.000
_cell.length_b   1.000
_cell.length_c   1.000
_cell.angle_alpha   90.00
_cell.angle_beta   90.00
_cell.angle_gamma   90.00
#
_symmetry.space_group_name_H-M   'P 1'
#
loop_
_entity.id
_entity.type
_entity.pdbx_description
1 polymer ?
#
loop_
_entity_poly.entity_id
_entity_poly.type
_entity_poly.pdbx_seq_one_letter_code
_entity_poly.pdbx_strand_id
1 'polypeptide(L)'
;MNLCRSLVSLVLISLTAASLAILAQNPKYPEYPSETPENFKPTNYGFEYERRDVMIAMRDGVKLHTVILVPNGSKRAPILMTRTPYNATALTSHEQSIHLGPTLHHDNSLFGVYDNAADVIIDGGYIRVVQDIRGKYGSEGDYVMNRPLHGPQNPTPVDESTDTYDTIDWLVKNVPESNGKVGILGISYDGFLPLMAVVNPHPALKVSVPMNPMVDGWMGDDWFHNGAFRQVGIVYIYEQEATRDNSALWWMTNYDDYDMYIRAGSIGELARQRGMEQIGFWKKIEQHPAYDKFWQDQAMDKVLAAQPLKVPMMIVHSLWDQEDIYGGMAVYKALRSKDTANNMLYLVMGPWHHGQEIRKGDHLGPIKFGSDTSAYFRRQILAPFLAHYLRDNAAPLEIAKVNAFETGTNNWRRLSDWPAGCQSGCSIKPTPLNLASSGTANLGSTTRGDEDYDEYISDPAKPVPYRNRPNLPQGYTDELTWWRWLVDDQREASGRTDVLTYTTDVLRSPVKISGQPIVNLIASTSGTDSDWVVKVIDVYPDEYMGQPELGGYQLGISMDIFRGRYRESYETPKPIEANKPLLYKWPLPNANHVFLPGHRIMIQIQSSWFPLYDRNPQTFVPNIFFAKPGDYKKATQRVYHSSFVELPIVDNGIK
;
A
#
# COMPACT_ATOMS: atom_id res chain seq x y z
N MET A 1 -40.25 20.76 78.34
CA MET A 1 -39.37 19.60 78.10
C MET A 1 -39.09 19.34 76.61
N ASN A 2 -39.71 20.08 75.69
CA ASN A 2 -39.55 19.82 74.23
C ASN A 2 -38.56 20.71 73.55
N LEU A 3 -38.12 21.84 74.16
CA LEU A 3 -37.13 22.73 73.48
C LEU A 3 -35.67 22.25 73.60
N CYS A 4 -35.33 21.56 74.70
CA CYS A 4 -33.94 21.05 74.86
C CYS A 4 -33.60 19.84 74.01
N ARG A 5 -34.60 19.02 73.59
CA ARG A 5 -34.35 17.89 72.72
C ARG A 5 -34.08 18.29 71.25
N SER A 6 -34.72 19.38 70.79
CA SER A 6 -34.52 19.88 69.43
C SER A 6 -33.16 20.57 69.23
N LEU A 7 -32.62 21.24 70.24
CA LEU A 7 -31.30 21.87 70.17
C LEU A 7 -30.15 20.86 70.17
N VAL A 8 -30.29 19.78 70.95
CA VAL A 8 -29.27 18.69 70.99
C VAL A 8 -29.24 17.93 69.68
N SER A 9 -30.39 17.69 69.05
CA SER A 9 -30.44 17.05 67.72
C SER A 9 -29.86 17.91 66.61
N LEU A 10 -30.05 19.23 66.60
CA LEU A 10 -29.47 20.15 65.61
C LEU A 10 -27.94 20.29 65.77
N VAL A 11 -27.44 20.29 67.01
CA VAL A 11 -25.99 20.36 67.26
C VAL A 11 -25.30 19.06 66.89
N LEU A 12 -25.91 17.89 67.07
CA LEU A 12 -25.37 16.61 66.66
C LEU A 12 -25.38 16.45 65.17
N ILE A 13 -26.38 16.94 64.40
CA ILE A 13 -26.44 16.91 62.96
C ILE A 13 -25.41 17.87 62.36
N SER A 14 -25.20 19.04 62.97
CA SER A 14 -24.17 19.97 62.50
C SER A 14 -22.74 19.49 62.79
N LEU A 15 -22.50 18.78 63.87
CA LEU A 15 -21.20 18.16 64.14
C LEU A 15 -20.90 16.97 63.28
N THR A 16 -21.89 16.16 62.92
CA THR A 16 -21.70 15.06 61.97
C THR A 16 -21.50 15.54 60.52
N ALA A 17 -22.20 16.61 60.11
CA ALA A 17 -21.98 17.23 58.78
C ALA A 17 -20.62 17.91 58.69
N ALA A 18 -20.13 18.56 59.74
CA ALA A 18 -18.79 19.13 59.80
C ALA A 18 -17.68 18.03 59.80
N SER A 19 -17.92 16.90 60.48
CA SER A 19 -16.98 15.77 60.47
C SER A 19 -16.93 15.02 59.13
N LEU A 20 -18.06 14.93 58.40
CA LEU A 20 -18.11 14.38 57.05
C LEU A 20 -17.48 15.31 56.01
N ALA A 21 -17.56 16.62 56.20
CA ALA A 21 -16.89 17.59 55.31
C ALA A 21 -15.35 17.59 55.49
N ILE A 22 -14.87 17.25 56.71
CA ILE A 22 -13.41 17.12 56.97
C ILE A 22 -12.84 15.82 56.40
N LEU A 23 -13.65 14.75 56.27
CA LEU A 23 -13.24 13.47 55.70
C LEU A 23 -13.28 13.45 54.17
N ALA A 24 -13.84 14.48 53.53
CA ALA A 24 -13.91 14.60 52.06
C ALA A 24 -12.81 15.48 51.45
N GLN A 25 -11.92 16.04 52.25
CA GLN A 25 -10.73 16.66 51.69
C GLN A 25 -9.73 15.55 51.33
N ASN A 26 -9.54 15.31 50.08
CA ASN A 26 -8.41 14.51 49.58
C ASN A 26 -7.13 15.01 50.30
N PRO A 27 -6.28 14.13 50.85
CA PRO A 27 -5.05 14.56 51.49
C PRO A 27 -4.25 15.40 50.49
N LYS A 28 -4.03 16.68 50.85
CA LYS A 28 -3.21 17.57 50.03
C LYS A 28 -1.77 17.12 50.25
N TYR A 29 -1.24 16.37 49.29
CA TYR A 29 0.17 16.04 49.27
C TYR A 29 0.99 17.32 49.15
N PRO A 30 2.17 17.40 49.79
CA PRO A 30 3.06 18.54 49.60
C PRO A 30 3.32 18.73 48.09
N GLU A 31 3.11 19.96 47.62
CA GLU A 31 3.41 20.31 46.22
C GLU A 31 4.92 20.22 46.04
N TYR A 32 5.35 19.25 45.26
CA TYR A 32 6.71 19.21 44.77
C TYR A 32 6.78 20.07 43.49
N PRO A 33 7.71 21.02 43.38
CA PRO A 33 7.83 21.80 42.18
C PRO A 33 8.17 20.88 41.01
N SER A 34 7.48 21.06 39.90
CA SER A 34 7.80 20.31 38.66
C SER A 34 9.23 20.61 38.24
N GLU A 35 9.98 19.55 37.93
CA GLU A 35 11.32 19.68 37.32
C GLU A 35 11.22 19.78 35.79
N THR A 36 10.03 19.56 35.22
CA THR A 36 9.75 19.72 33.80
C THR A 36 9.36 21.17 33.52
N PRO A 37 10.09 21.89 32.67
CA PRO A 37 9.76 23.28 32.32
C PRO A 37 8.41 23.32 31.59
N GLU A 38 7.61 24.31 31.89
CA GLU A 38 6.28 24.52 31.29
C GLU A 38 6.38 24.73 29.77
N ASN A 39 7.46 25.37 29.33
CA ASN A 39 7.71 25.66 27.93
C ASN A 39 9.21 25.44 27.64
N PHE A 40 9.62 24.18 27.50
CA PHE A 40 10.98 23.87 27.12
C PHE A 40 11.27 24.30 25.68
N LYS A 41 12.32 25.08 25.50
CA LYS A 41 12.82 25.46 24.19
C LYS A 41 14.21 24.83 23.99
N PRO A 42 14.31 23.74 23.23
CA PRO A 42 15.60 23.15 22.92
C PRO A 42 16.46 24.13 22.10
N THR A 43 17.76 24.05 22.27
CA THR A 43 18.70 24.77 21.41
C THR A 43 18.96 23.94 20.16
N ASN A 44 19.16 24.63 19.04
CA ASN A 44 19.59 24.04 17.77
C ASN A 44 21.09 24.36 17.47
N TYR A 45 21.87 24.66 18.50
CA TYR A 45 23.30 24.94 18.35
C TYR A 45 24.03 23.78 17.67
N GLY A 46 24.74 24.11 16.59
CA GLY A 46 25.47 23.13 15.78
C GLY A 46 24.63 22.41 14.70
N PHE A 47 23.34 22.67 14.59
CA PHE A 47 22.56 22.12 13.50
C PHE A 47 22.94 22.73 12.14
N GLU A 48 22.94 21.92 11.09
CA GLU A 48 23.28 22.36 9.73
C GLU A 48 22.07 22.99 9.01
N TYR A 49 20.95 23.16 9.71
CA TYR A 49 19.71 23.72 9.18
C TYR A 49 18.96 24.56 10.21
N GLU A 50 18.13 25.45 9.72
CA GLU A 50 17.12 26.17 10.50
C GLU A 50 15.78 25.44 10.38
N ARG A 51 15.13 25.15 11.52
CA ARG A 51 13.78 24.60 11.59
C ARG A 51 12.78 25.71 11.82
N ARG A 52 11.74 25.76 11.00
CA ARG A 52 10.59 26.66 11.13
C ARG A 52 9.32 25.83 11.23
N ASP A 53 8.60 25.97 12.33
CA ASP A 53 7.27 25.40 12.53
C ASP A 53 6.23 26.52 12.28
N VAL A 54 5.37 26.36 11.30
CA VAL A 54 4.42 27.39 10.87
C VAL A 54 3.02 26.82 10.67
N MET A 55 2.01 27.66 10.88
CA MET A 55 0.62 27.37 10.58
C MET A 55 0.22 28.12 9.31
N ILE A 56 0.09 27.41 8.20
CA ILE A 56 -0.26 27.97 6.90
C ILE A 56 -1.77 28.02 6.74
N ALA A 57 -2.33 29.21 6.56
CA ALA A 57 -3.77 29.38 6.33
C ALA A 57 -4.16 28.97 4.91
N MET A 58 -5.14 28.07 4.81
CA MET A 58 -5.77 27.68 3.56
C MET A 58 -6.86 28.70 3.17
N ARG A 59 -7.38 28.60 1.95
CA ARG A 59 -8.40 29.52 1.39
C ARG A 59 -9.70 29.63 2.20
N ASP A 60 -10.01 28.61 2.99
CA ASP A 60 -11.17 28.56 3.90
C ASP A 60 -10.86 29.03 5.33
N GLY A 61 -9.61 29.45 5.58
CA GLY A 61 -9.14 29.93 6.87
C GLY A 61 -8.62 28.86 7.83
N VAL A 62 -8.81 27.58 7.54
CA VAL A 62 -8.20 26.47 8.29
C VAL A 62 -6.69 26.53 8.15
N LYS A 63 -5.96 26.29 9.24
CA LYS A 63 -4.50 26.36 9.25
C LYS A 63 -3.88 24.97 9.32
N LEU A 64 -2.91 24.72 8.43
CA LEU A 64 -2.19 23.47 8.39
C LEU A 64 -0.78 23.61 8.97
N HIS A 65 -0.46 22.74 9.90
CA HIS A 65 0.85 22.68 10.53
C HIS A 65 1.90 22.20 9.54
N THR A 66 2.96 22.98 9.40
CA THR A 66 4.00 22.76 8.40
C THR A 66 5.37 22.94 9.01
N VAL A 67 6.26 21.97 8.84
CA VAL A 67 7.66 22.05 9.24
C VAL A 67 8.51 22.35 8.01
N ILE A 68 9.35 23.36 8.10
CA ILE A 68 10.27 23.77 7.05
C ILE A 68 11.70 23.67 7.59
N LEU A 69 12.53 22.86 6.94
CA LEU A 69 13.96 22.71 7.25
C LEU A 69 14.77 23.41 6.15
N VAL A 70 15.44 24.49 6.51
CA VAL A 70 16.22 25.30 5.58
C VAL A 70 17.72 25.04 5.83
N PRO A 71 18.45 24.43 4.88
CA PRO A 71 19.89 24.23 5.04
C PRO A 71 20.62 25.56 5.27
N ASN A 72 21.55 25.61 6.23
CA ASN A 72 22.26 26.85 6.58
C ASN A 72 23.02 27.41 5.38
N GLY A 73 22.88 28.71 5.18
CA GLY A 73 23.53 29.40 4.05
C GLY A 73 22.86 29.19 2.69
N SER A 74 21.72 28.53 2.63
CA SER A 74 20.96 28.33 1.39
C SER A 74 20.60 29.65 0.72
N LYS A 75 20.82 29.69 -0.59
CA LYS A 75 20.39 30.79 -1.46
C LYS A 75 19.87 30.16 -2.74
N ARG A 76 18.63 30.52 -3.13
CA ARG A 76 17.98 29.99 -4.33
C ARG A 76 17.93 28.44 -4.34
N ALA A 77 17.65 27.84 -3.16
CA ALA A 77 17.47 26.40 -3.04
C ALA A 77 16.06 25.99 -3.48
N PRO A 78 15.88 24.88 -4.20
CA PRO A 78 14.52 24.40 -4.52
C PRO A 78 13.87 23.79 -3.29
N ILE A 79 12.52 23.86 -3.26
CA ILE A 79 11.70 23.23 -2.22
C ILE A 79 11.36 21.80 -2.64
N LEU A 80 11.49 20.85 -1.72
CA LEU A 80 10.99 19.49 -1.86
C LEU A 80 10.04 19.18 -0.70
N MET A 81 8.77 18.96 -1.02
CA MET A 81 7.73 18.82 -0.01
C MET A 81 7.10 17.44 0.02
N THR A 82 6.59 17.06 1.19
CA THR A 82 5.68 15.94 1.43
C THR A 82 4.52 16.45 2.26
N ARG A 83 3.29 16.02 1.94
CA ARG A 83 2.13 16.17 2.80
C ARG A 83 1.81 14.79 3.38
N THR A 84 1.33 14.73 4.64
CA THR A 84 1.31 13.45 5.36
C THR A 84 0.21 13.36 6.42
N PRO A 85 -0.40 12.19 6.63
CA PRO A 85 -1.18 11.87 7.81
C PRO A 85 -0.33 11.29 8.97
N TYR A 86 1.03 11.29 8.87
CA TYR A 86 1.94 10.55 9.75
C TYR A 86 2.81 11.40 10.67
N ASN A 87 2.39 12.63 11.03
CA ASN A 87 3.08 13.53 11.95
C ASN A 87 4.33 14.21 11.38
N ALA A 88 4.13 15.40 10.81
CA ALA A 88 5.21 16.21 10.27
C ALA A 88 6.32 16.53 11.29
N THR A 89 5.98 16.70 12.57
CA THR A 89 6.97 16.92 13.63
C THR A 89 7.85 15.68 13.83
N ALA A 90 7.25 14.49 13.91
CA ALA A 90 8.02 13.26 14.11
C ALA A 90 8.92 12.95 12.90
N LEU A 91 8.38 13.10 11.67
CA LEU A 91 9.14 12.88 10.43
C LEU A 91 10.33 13.83 10.25
N THR A 92 10.34 14.94 10.97
CA THR A 92 11.40 15.96 10.90
C THR A 92 12.12 16.19 12.23
N SER A 93 11.96 15.29 13.20
CA SER A 93 12.48 15.50 14.56
C SER A 93 14.01 15.46 14.64
N HIS A 94 14.66 14.62 13.85
CA HIS A 94 16.12 14.43 13.84
C HIS A 94 16.73 14.40 15.26
N GLU A 95 16.07 13.75 16.20
CA GLU A 95 16.37 13.82 17.64
C GLU A 95 17.80 13.41 17.99
N GLN A 96 18.49 12.71 17.10
CA GLN A 96 19.84 12.22 17.31
C GLN A 96 20.85 12.74 16.29
N SER A 97 20.49 13.73 15.46
CA SER A 97 21.36 14.26 14.41
C SER A 97 21.23 15.75 14.20
N ILE A 98 22.36 16.40 14.05
CA ILE A 98 22.46 17.80 13.59
C ILE A 98 22.30 17.92 12.07
N HIS A 99 22.23 16.80 11.36
CA HIS A 99 22.12 16.72 9.91
C HIS A 99 20.66 16.63 9.46
N LEU A 100 20.36 17.08 8.26
CA LEU A 100 19.02 17.03 7.66
C LEU A 100 18.52 15.61 7.33
N GLY A 101 19.37 14.62 7.43
CA GLY A 101 19.03 13.25 7.11
C GLY A 101 18.92 12.33 8.31
N PRO A 102 18.29 11.16 8.13
CA PRO A 102 18.30 10.17 9.17
C PRO A 102 19.73 9.79 9.51
N THR A 103 20.01 9.68 10.80
CA THR A 103 21.22 9.00 11.24
C THR A 103 21.16 7.58 10.71
N LEU A 104 22.19 7.17 10.01
CA LEU A 104 22.41 5.76 9.71
C LEU A 104 22.62 5.04 11.04
N HIS A 105 21.60 4.45 11.62
CA HIS A 105 21.79 3.49 12.67
C HIS A 105 22.57 2.30 12.13
N HIS A 106 23.52 1.80 12.92
CA HIS A 106 24.41 0.71 12.53
C HIS A 106 23.67 -0.60 12.18
N ASP A 107 22.41 -0.72 12.54
CA ASP A 107 21.55 -1.88 12.29
C ASP A 107 20.59 -1.71 11.11
N ASN A 108 20.68 -0.59 10.37
CA ASN A 108 19.73 -0.22 9.31
C ASN A 108 18.25 -0.17 9.74
N SER A 109 17.97 -0.16 11.04
CA SER A 109 16.61 0.05 11.52
C SER A 109 16.26 1.53 11.38
N LEU A 110 15.42 1.85 10.43
CA LEU A 110 14.80 3.17 10.25
C LEU A 110 13.58 3.32 11.16
N PHE A 111 13.70 2.92 12.41
CA PHE A 111 12.65 3.17 13.38
C PHE A 111 12.55 4.67 13.65
N GLY A 112 11.41 5.22 13.32
CA GLY A 112 10.96 6.55 13.71
C GLY A 112 11.03 7.65 12.68
N VAL A 113 11.70 7.49 11.53
CA VAL A 113 11.75 8.56 10.52
C VAL A 113 11.43 8.00 9.13
N TYR A 114 10.16 8.05 8.76
CA TYR A 114 9.68 7.79 7.40
C TYR A 114 9.90 9.06 6.56
N ASP A 115 11.15 9.48 6.39
CA ASP A 115 11.44 10.60 5.52
C ASP A 115 11.76 10.11 4.10
N ASN A 116 10.90 10.49 3.18
CA ASN A 116 10.94 10.09 1.78
C ASN A 116 12.24 10.57 1.11
N ALA A 117 13.20 9.65 0.92
CA ALA A 117 14.46 9.88 0.23
C ALA A 117 15.38 10.96 0.86
N ALA A 118 15.58 10.90 2.17
CA ALA A 118 16.38 11.86 2.93
C ALA A 118 17.82 12.06 2.40
N ASP A 119 18.48 11.00 1.93
CA ASP A 119 19.80 11.10 1.32
C ASP A 119 19.81 12.02 0.07
N VAL A 120 18.79 11.93 -0.77
CA VAL A 120 18.63 12.82 -1.95
C VAL A 120 18.38 14.26 -1.53
N ILE A 121 17.62 14.45 -0.45
CA ILE A 121 17.29 15.78 0.08
C ILE A 121 18.57 16.47 0.57
N ILE A 122 19.42 15.77 1.32
CA ILE A 122 20.67 16.31 1.85
C ILE A 122 21.66 16.61 0.74
N ASP A 123 22.00 15.61 -0.07
CA ASP A 123 22.97 15.75 -1.16
C ASP A 123 22.50 16.80 -2.18
N GLY A 124 21.18 16.93 -2.31
CA GLY A 124 20.54 17.90 -3.17
C GLY A 124 20.49 19.32 -2.61
N GLY A 125 20.71 19.54 -1.30
CA GLY A 125 20.59 20.85 -0.66
C GLY A 125 19.20 21.46 -0.82
N TYR A 126 18.16 20.63 -0.76
CA TYR A 126 16.75 21.06 -0.86
C TYR A 126 16.27 21.68 0.46
N ILE A 127 15.40 22.69 0.36
CA ILE A 127 14.57 23.10 1.49
C ILE A 127 13.52 22.00 1.66
N ARG A 128 13.57 21.32 2.80
CA ARG A 128 12.62 20.24 3.10
C ARG A 128 11.36 20.80 3.75
N VAL A 129 10.20 20.44 3.21
CA VAL A 129 8.91 20.84 3.78
C VAL A 129 8.09 19.58 4.04
N VAL A 130 7.57 19.44 5.26
CA VAL A 130 6.63 18.38 5.63
C VAL A 130 5.41 19.02 6.27
N GLN A 131 4.22 18.68 5.77
CA GLN A 131 2.96 19.26 6.24
C GLN A 131 2.00 18.18 6.70
N ASP A 132 1.49 18.32 7.92
CA ASP A 132 0.34 17.53 8.38
C ASP A 132 -0.88 17.90 7.53
N ILE A 133 -1.57 16.88 6.98
CA ILE A 133 -2.81 17.11 6.25
C ILE A 133 -3.93 17.57 7.19
N ARG A 134 -4.97 18.14 6.61
CA ARG A 134 -6.15 18.64 7.31
C ARG A 134 -6.73 17.62 8.29
N GLY A 135 -6.92 18.04 9.55
CA GLY A 135 -7.50 17.23 10.60
C GLY A 135 -6.57 16.21 11.25
N LYS A 136 -5.29 16.19 10.90
CA LYS A 136 -4.29 15.31 11.50
C LYS A 136 -3.26 16.11 12.31
N TYR A 137 -2.79 15.51 13.41
CA TYR A 137 -1.75 16.04 14.29
C TYR A 137 -1.89 17.54 14.59
N GLY A 138 -0.93 18.37 14.19
CA GLY A 138 -0.91 19.80 14.43
C GLY A 138 -1.81 20.62 13.53
N SER A 139 -2.38 20.04 12.48
CA SER A 139 -3.25 20.75 11.54
C SER A 139 -4.68 20.88 12.04
N GLU A 140 -5.32 22.01 11.76
CA GLU A 140 -6.74 22.27 12.05
C GLU A 140 -7.65 21.54 11.05
N GLY A 141 -8.97 21.65 11.26
CA GLY A 141 -10.02 21.11 10.39
C GLY A 141 -10.36 19.65 10.68
N ASP A 142 -11.13 19.05 9.79
CA ASP A 142 -11.64 17.68 9.91
C ASP A 142 -10.90 16.73 8.99
N TYR A 143 -10.52 15.57 9.52
CA TYR A 143 -9.89 14.52 8.73
C TYR A 143 -10.92 13.74 7.92
N VAL A 144 -10.60 13.47 6.67
CA VAL A 144 -11.33 12.54 5.79
C VAL A 144 -10.29 11.68 5.09
N MET A 145 -10.38 10.36 5.28
CA MET A 145 -9.50 9.38 4.62
C MET A 145 -9.52 9.60 3.10
N ASN A 146 -8.34 9.78 2.50
CA ASN A 146 -8.18 10.03 1.07
C ASN A 146 -9.24 11.05 0.54
N ARG A 147 -9.31 12.21 1.18
CA ARG A 147 -10.36 13.22 0.88
C ARG A 147 -10.58 13.37 -0.62
N PRO A 148 -11.80 13.10 -1.12
CA PRO A 148 -12.11 13.23 -2.53
C PRO A 148 -12.00 14.68 -3.00
N LEU A 149 -11.84 14.88 -4.30
CA LEU A 149 -11.99 16.20 -4.94
C LEU A 149 -13.38 16.79 -4.67
N HIS A 150 -13.46 18.11 -4.70
CA HIS A 150 -14.75 18.80 -4.65
C HIS A 150 -15.73 18.21 -5.67
N GLY A 151 -16.92 17.82 -5.20
CA GLY A 151 -17.93 17.15 -5.99
C GLY A 151 -19.00 16.47 -5.14
N PRO A 152 -19.75 15.51 -5.68
CA PRO A 152 -20.85 14.84 -4.97
C PRO A 152 -20.43 14.17 -3.64
N GLN A 153 -19.19 13.68 -3.55
CA GLN A 153 -18.67 13.04 -2.36
C GLN A 153 -17.95 13.99 -1.39
N ASN A 154 -17.61 15.19 -1.87
CA ASN A 154 -17.01 16.26 -1.09
C ASN A 154 -17.68 17.59 -1.47
N PRO A 155 -18.77 17.98 -0.79
CA PRO A 155 -19.48 19.22 -1.09
C PRO A 155 -18.74 20.49 -0.61
N THR A 156 -17.62 20.34 0.12
CA THR A 156 -16.81 21.47 0.58
C THR A 156 -15.98 22.06 -0.56
N PRO A 157 -15.63 23.35 -0.51
CA PRO A 157 -14.80 23.98 -1.56
C PRO A 157 -13.31 23.63 -1.46
N VAL A 158 -12.93 22.75 -0.55
CA VAL A 158 -11.54 22.37 -0.26
C VAL A 158 -11.33 20.85 -0.38
N ASP A 159 -10.16 20.49 -0.88
CA ASP A 159 -9.68 19.13 -1.04
C ASP A 159 -8.14 19.10 -0.96
N GLU A 160 -7.52 17.95 -1.13
CA GLU A 160 -6.06 17.82 -1.05
C GLU A 160 -5.32 18.58 -2.17
N SER A 161 -5.97 18.77 -3.33
CA SER A 161 -5.41 19.57 -4.43
C SER A 161 -5.38 21.05 -4.08
N THR A 162 -6.47 21.57 -3.52
CA THR A 162 -6.57 22.98 -3.11
C THR A 162 -5.66 23.31 -1.93
N ASP A 163 -5.58 22.43 -0.94
CA ASP A 163 -4.68 22.60 0.21
C ASP A 163 -3.21 22.59 -0.24
N THR A 164 -2.85 21.72 -1.19
CA THR A 164 -1.51 21.72 -1.78
C THR A 164 -1.20 23.01 -2.54
N TYR A 165 -2.18 23.50 -3.32
CA TYR A 165 -2.02 24.76 -4.05
C TYR A 165 -1.76 25.93 -3.11
N ASP A 166 -2.59 26.09 -2.08
CA ASP A 166 -2.48 27.18 -1.10
C ASP A 166 -1.17 27.10 -0.30
N THR A 167 -0.73 25.88 0.04
CA THR A 167 0.56 25.65 0.71
C THR A 167 1.72 26.11 -0.17
N ILE A 168 1.74 25.71 -1.45
CA ILE A 168 2.81 26.10 -2.37
C ILE A 168 2.82 27.62 -2.59
N ASP A 169 1.64 28.25 -2.75
CA ASP A 169 1.52 29.69 -2.89
C ASP A 169 2.12 30.44 -1.68
N TRP A 170 1.84 29.93 -0.48
CA TRP A 170 2.42 30.49 0.74
C TRP A 170 3.95 30.30 0.79
N LEU A 171 4.44 29.09 0.48
CA LEU A 171 5.88 28.76 0.54
C LEU A 171 6.70 29.66 -0.38
N VAL A 172 6.29 29.85 -1.63
CA VAL A 172 7.05 30.68 -2.59
C VAL A 172 7.08 32.16 -2.23
N LYS A 173 6.11 32.63 -1.43
CA LYS A 173 6.04 34.01 -0.95
C LYS A 173 6.80 34.25 0.36
N ASN A 174 6.93 33.22 1.21
CA ASN A 174 7.39 33.38 2.59
C ASN A 174 8.71 32.65 2.92
N VAL A 175 9.30 31.92 1.95
CA VAL A 175 10.60 31.26 2.10
C VAL A 175 11.61 31.93 1.15
N PRO A 176 12.26 33.02 1.58
CA PRO A 176 13.11 33.84 0.70
C PRO A 176 14.38 33.12 0.22
N GLU A 177 14.81 32.05 0.89
CA GLU A 177 15.94 31.21 0.50
C GLU A 177 15.63 30.36 -0.74
N SER A 178 14.33 30.23 -1.10
CA SER A 178 13.88 29.43 -2.22
C SER A 178 14.17 30.07 -3.58
N ASN A 179 14.37 29.24 -4.60
CA ASN A 179 14.37 29.66 -6.01
C ASN A 179 12.97 29.75 -6.64
N GLY A 180 11.91 29.53 -5.86
CA GLY A 180 10.52 29.55 -6.33
C GLY A 180 10.06 28.29 -7.07
N LYS A 181 10.86 27.22 -7.09
CA LYS A 181 10.49 25.93 -7.68
C LYS A 181 10.19 24.93 -6.58
N VAL A 182 9.10 24.18 -6.74
CA VAL A 182 8.63 23.20 -5.76
C VAL A 182 8.51 21.84 -6.45
N GLY A 183 9.04 20.81 -5.80
CA GLY A 183 8.75 19.40 -6.09
C GLY A 183 7.93 18.80 -4.96
N ILE A 184 7.09 17.82 -5.28
CA ILE A 184 6.34 17.03 -4.31
C ILE A 184 6.64 15.56 -4.49
N LEU A 185 6.84 14.84 -3.38
CA LEU A 185 7.06 13.39 -3.38
C LEU A 185 6.46 12.75 -2.13
N GLY A 186 6.21 11.46 -2.21
CA GLY A 186 5.73 10.68 -1.08
C GLY A 186 5.36 9.26 -1.47
N ILE A 187 5.18 8.41 -0.47
CA ILE A 187 4.90 6.97 -0.58
C ILE A 187 3.51 6.69 -0.02
N SER A 188 2.77 5.72 -0.61
CA SER A 188 1.50 5.26 -0.04
C SER A 188 0.43 6.36 -0.02
N TYR A 189 -0.13 6.67 1.13
CA TYR A 189 -0.99 7.85 1.32
C TYR A 189 -0.23 9.13 0.93
N ASP A 190 1.04 9.28 1.36
CA ASP A 190 1.88 10.40 0.93
C ASP A 190 2.16 10.36 -0.58
N GLY A 191 1.99 9.22 -1.26
CA GLY A 191 2.05 9.03 -2.71
C GLY A 191 0.74 9.43 -3.43
N PHE A 192 -0.41 9.27 -2.77
CA PHE A 192 -1.69 9.80 -3.23
C PHE A 192 -1.69 11.33 -3.29
N LEU A 193 -1.06 12.00 -2.32
CA LEU A 193 -1.04 13.47 -2.24
C LEU A 193 -0.30 14.16 -3.41
N PRO A 194 0.84 13.65 -3.93
CA PRO A 194 1.44 14.10 -5.19
C PRO A 194 0.54 13.95 -6.42
N LEU A 195 -0.33 12.93 -6.46
CA LEU A 195 -1.32 12.78 -7.53
C LEU A 195 -2.41 13.86 -7.41
N MET A 196 -2.88 14.16 -6.20
CA MET A 196 -3.83 15.25 -5.95
C MET A 196 -3.24 16.61 -6.29
N ALA A 197 -1.95 16.83 -6.04
CA ALA A 197 -1.25 18.08 -6.36
C ALA A 197 -1.26 18.43 -7.85
N VAL A 198 -1.28 17.44 -8.74
CA VAL A 198 -1.24 17.65 -10.20
C VAL A 198 -2.62 17.81 -10.84
N VAL A 199 -3.71 17.64 -10.09
CA VAL A 199 -5.07 17.85 -10.59
C VAL A 199 -5.29 19.33 -10.96
N ASN A 200 -4.91 20.24 -10.07
CA ASN A 200 -4.91 21.68 -10.33
C ASN A 200 -3.57 22.28 -9.85
N PRO A 201 -2.48 22.06 -10.59
CA PRO A 201 -1.15 22.36 -10.11
C PRO A 201 -0.88 23.86 -10.01
N HIS A 202 -0.25 24.27 -8.89
CA HIS A 202 0.30 25.61 -8.75
C HIS A 202 1.42 25.84 -9.77
N PRO A 203 1.59 27.03 -10.36
CA PRO A 203 2.64 27.31 -11.36
C PRO A 203 4.08 27.03 -10.89
N ALA A 204 4.33 27.12 -9.58
CA ALA A 204 5.62 26.79 -8.98
C ALA A 204 5.87 25.27 -8.83
N LEU A 205 4.85 24.42 -8.93
CA LEU A 205 5.02 22.97 -8.91
C LEU A 205 5.65 22.52 -10.22
N LYS A 206 6.89 22.01 -10.16
CA LYS A 206 7.69 21.65 -11.32
C LYS A 206 7.83 20.15 -11.52
N VAL A 207 7.58 19.34 -10.48
CA VAL A 207 7.71 17.89 -10.55
C VAL A 207 6.89 17.22 -9.46
N SER A 208 6.34 16.04 -9.78
CA SER A 208 5.63 15.16 -8.86
C SER A 208 6.22 13.76 -8.91
N VAL A 209 6.46 13.17 -7.74
CA VAL A 209 7.00 11.80 -7.62
C VAL A 209 6.11 10.98 -6.68
N PRO A 210 4.98 10.47 -7.18
CA PRO A 210 4.17 9.49 -6.46
C PRO A 210 4.88 8.14 -6.43
N MET A 211 5.17 7.64 -5.24
CA MET A 211 5.81 6.35 -4.99
C MET A 211 4.80 5.40 -4.37
N ASN A 212 4.59 4.24 -4.96
CA ASN A 212 3.60 3.25 -4.51
C ASN A 212 2.29 3.92 -4.04
N PRO A 213 1.66 4.78 -4.89
CA PRO A 213 0.54 5.57 -4.46
C PRO A 213 -0.73 4.75 -4.34
N MET A 214 -1.53 4.97 -3.29
CA MET A 214 -2.92 4.54 -3.27
C MET A 214 -3.69 5.32 -4.35
N VAL A 215 -4.36 4.62 -5.25
CA VAL A 215 -5.02 5.18 -6.45
C VAL A 215 -6.48 4.77 -6.55
N ASP A 216 -6.74 3.46 -6.46
CA ASP A 216 -8.07 2.88 -6.50
C ASP A 216 -8.19 1.79 -5.44
N GLY A 217 -8.76 2.14 -4.31
CA GLY A 217 -8.87 1.26 -3.14
C GLY A 217 -9.78 0.04 -3.35
N TRP A 218 -10.43 -0.12 -4.53
CA TRP A 218 -11.24 -1.30 -4.81
C TRP A 218 -10.58 -2.25 -5.81
N MET A 219 -9.76 -1.72 -6.73
CA MET A 219 -9.21 -2.52 -7.82
C MET A 219 -7.95 -3.29 -7.48
N GLY A 220 -7.23 -2.93 -6.41
CA GLY A 220 -6.00 -3.62 -6.06
C GLY A 220 -5.04 -2.82 -5.19
N ASP A 221 -5.51 -1.70 -4.62
CA ASP A 221 -4.81 -0.97 -3.56
C ASP A 221 -5.53 -1.24 -2.23
N ASP A 222 -5.00 -0.81 -1.16
CA ASP A 222 -5.39 -0.92 0.26
C ASP A 222 -6.61 -1.77 0.67
N TRP A 223 -7.80 -1.60 0.05
CA TRP A 223 -9.04 -2.10 0.65
C TRP A 223 -9.62 -3.34 -0.02
N PHE A 224 -9.59 -3.39 -1.33
CA PHE A 224 -10.13 -4.53 -2.08
C PHE A 224 -9.20 -4.93 -3.22
N HIS A 225 -9.17 -6.23 -3.53
CA HIS A 225 -8.61 -6.76 -4.76
C HIS A 225 -9.69 -7.53 -5.52
N ASN A 226 -10.07 -7.01 -6.68
CA ASN A 226 -11.09 -7.62 -7.54
C ASN A 226 -12.35 -8.08 -6.77
N GLY A 227 -12.79 -7.27 -5.81
CA GLY A 227 -13.98 -7.50 -4.98
C GLY A 227 -13.78 -8.29 -3.70
N ALA A 228 -12.61 -8.84 -3.43
CA ALA A 228 -12.28 -9.43 -2.14
C ALA A 228 -11.74 -8.35 -1.19
N PHE A 229 -12.33 -8.24 0.00
CA PHE A 229 -11.91 -7.23 0.98
C PHE A 229 -10.62 -7.66 1.69
N ARG A 230 -9.60 -6.80 1.64
CA ARG A 230 -8.33 -7.00 2.36
C ARG A 230 -8.51 -6.68 3.85
N GLN A 231 -9.03 -7.65 4.59
CA GLN A 231 -9.52 -7.42 5.94
C GLN A 231 -8.42 -7.03 6.93
N VAL A 232 -7.16 -7.34 6.68
CA VAL A 232 -6.05 -6.88 7.55
C VAL A 232 -5.90 -5.37 7.52
N GLY A 233 -6.34 -4.68 6.46
CA GLY A 233 -6.37 -3.22 6.37
C GLY A 233 -7.30 -2.53 7.38
N ILE A 234 -8.19 -3.28 8.07
CA ILE A 234 -9.05 -2.74 9.13
C ILE A 234 -8.22 -2.11 10.28
N VAL A 235 -7.05 -2.64 10.54
CA VAL A 235 -6.10 -2.12 11.56
C VAL A 235 -5.71 -0.69 11.22
N TYR A 236 -5.30 -0.47 9.97
CA TYR A 236 -4.90 0.85 9.48
C TYR A 236 -6.06 1.86 9.54
N ILE A 237 -7.26 1.46 9.12
CA ILE A 237 -8.45 2.33 9.20
C ILE A 237 -8.71 2.75 10.65
N TYR A 238 -8.63 1.80 11.58
CA TYR A 238 -8.82 2.08 13.01
C TYR A 238 -7.79 3.09 13.52
N GLU A 239 -6.51 2.84 13.30
CA GLU A 239 -5.43 3.67 13.80
C GLU A 239 -5.41 5.06 13.15
N GLN A 240 -5.79 5.17 11.89
CA GLN A 240 -5.85 6.45 11.19
C GLN A 240 -7.05 7.31 11.58
N GLU A 241 -8.20 6.73 11.92
CA GLU A 241 -9.43 7.50 12.11
C GLU A 241 -9.94 7.56 13.55
N ALA A 242 -9.49 6.67 14.44
CA ALA A 242 -9.98 6.65 15.81
C ALA A 242 -9.59 7.91 16.59
N THR A 243 -8.40 8.50 16.31
CA THR A 243 -7.94 9.75 16.91
C THR A 243 -7.20 10.62 15.90
N ARG A 244 -7.14 11.93 16.17
CA ARG A 244 -6.42 12.90 15.33
C ARG A 244 -4.92 12.61 15.23
N ASP A 245 -4.33 12.13 16.31
CA ASP A 245 -2.90 11.93 16.49
C ASP A 245 -2.45 10.46 16.35
N ASN A 246 -3.32 9.60 15.83
CA ASN A 246 -3.11 8.16 15.70
C ASN A 246 -2.71 7.46 17.00
N SER A 247 -3.09 8.01 18.15
CA SER A 247 -2.74 7.46 19.47
C SER A 247 -3.59 6.25 19.89
N ALA A 248 -4.74 6.02 19.23
CA ALA A 248 -5.53 4.83 19.44
C ALA A 248 -4.95 3.67 18.64
N LEU A 249 -4.35 2.71 19.32
CA LEU A 249 -3.74 1.55 18.69
C LEU A 249 -4.70 0.37 18.66
N TRP A 250 -4.64 -0.41 17.58
CA TRP A 250 -5.31 -1.70 17.51
C TRP A 250 -4.74 -2.66 18.53
N TRP A 251 -5.59 -3.47 19.15
CA TRP A 251 -5.14 -4.45 20.13
C TRP A 251 -5.41 -5.87 19.68
N MET A 252 -4.49 -6.76 20.02
CA MET A 252 -4.57 -8.17 19.72
C MET A 252 -5.33 -8.93 20.79
N THR A 253 -6.11 -9.93 20.37
CA THR A 253 -6.73 -10.91 21.28
C THR A 253 -6.06 -12.27 21.17
N ASN A 254 -5.30 -12.51 20.10
CA ASN A 254 -4.61 -13.76 19.81
C ASN A 254 -3.21 -13.44 19.27
N TYR A 255 -2.26 -14.32 19.55
CA TYR A 255 -0.92 -14.23 18.96
C TYR A 255 -0.91 -14.49 17.44
N ASP A 256 -1.88 -15.29 16.97
CA ASP A 256 -2.07 -15.62 15.57
C ASP A 256 -3.35 -14.95 15.05
N ASP A 257 -3.22 -14.01 14.13
CA ASP A 257 -4.33 -13.30 13.50
C ASP A 257 -5.31 -14.24 12.80
N TYR A 258 -4.83 -15.35 12.24
CA TYR A 258 -5.69 -16.37 11.67
C TYR A 258 -6.78 -16.81 12.66
N ASP A 259 -6.40 -17.08 13.90
CA ASP A 259 -7.34 -17.49 14.94
C ASP A 259 -8.25 -16.34 15.39
N MET A 260 -7.74 -15.12 15.44
CA MET A 260 -8.53 -13.94 15.78
C MET A 260 -9.67 -13.73 14.78
N TYR A 261 -9.35 -13.70 13.49
CA TYR A 261 -10.33 -13.47 12.43
C TYR A 261 -11.31 -14.64 12.27
N ILE A 262 -10.88 -15.90 12.42
CA ILE A 262 -11.77 -17.07 12.41
C ILE A 262 -12.80 -16.98 13.54
N ARG A 263 -12.37 -16.66 14.75
CA ARG A 263 -13.25 -16.59 15.94
C ARG A 263 -14.22 -15.42 15.89
N ALA A 264 -13.81 -14.32 15.29
CA ALA A 264 -14.66 -13.15 15.12
C ALA A 264 -15.84 -13.41 14.17
N GLY A 265 -15.69 -14.36 13.22
CA GLY A 265 -16.75 -14.71 12.26
C GLY A 265 -16.64 -13.90 10.97
N SER A 266 -17.54 -12.96 10.71
CA SER A 266 -17.44 -12.03 9.58
C SER A 266 -16.63 -10.79 9.96
N ILE A 267 -16.11 -10.09 8.96
CA ILE A 267 -15.34 -8.86 9.20
C ILE A 267 -16.21 -7.75 9.80
N GLY A 268 -17.48 -7.65 9.44
CA GLY A 268 -18.41 -6.69 10.05
C GLY A 268 -18.65 -6.97 11.53
N GLU A 269 -18.67 -8.24 11.94
CA GLU A 269 -18.77 -8.59 13.37
C GLU A 269 -17.50 -8.22 14.14
N LEU A 270 -16.31 -8.44 13.56
CA LEU A 270 -15.05 -7.97 14.15
C LEU A 270 -15.05 -6.45 14.30
N ALA A 271 -15.45 -5.73 13.26
CA ALA A 271 -15.54 -4.27 13.27
C ALA A 271 -16.47 -3.78 14.39
N ARG A 272 -17.63 -4.41 14.56
CA ARG A 272 -18.57 -4.10 15.63
C ARG A 272 -17.96 -4.34 17.02
N GLN A 273 -17.26 -5.46 17.22
CA GLN A 273 -16.55 -5.76 18.47
C GLN A 273 -15.46 -4.73 18.80
N ARG A 274 -14.94 -4.03 17.80
CA ARG A 274 -13.91 -3.00 17.91
C ARG A 274 -14.46 -1.57 17.92
N GLY A 275 -15.77 -1.38 17.84
CA GLY A 275 -16.42 -0.06 17.85
C GLY A 275 -16.22 0.73 16.55
N MET A 276 -15.89 0.07 15.44
CA MET A 276 -15.62 0.75 14.18
C MET A 276 -16.85 1.36 13.51
N GLU A 277 -18.04 1.02 13.97
CA GLU A 277 -19.30 1.70 13.56
C GLU A 277 -19.27 3.22 13.85
N GLN A 278 -18.35 3.70 14.69
CA GLN A 278 -18.11 5.13 14.94
C GLN A 278 -17.22 5.77 13.87
N ILE A 279 -16.45 4.98 13.13
CA ILE A 279 -15.45 5.43 12.16
C ILE A 279 -16.11 5.70 10.81
N GLY A 280 -15.88 6.91 10.28
CA GLY A 280 -16.58 7.38 9.08
C GLY A 280 -16.23 6.59 7.82
N PHE A 281 -14.96 6.29 7.60
CA PHE A 281 -14.52 5.55 6.42
C PHE A 281 -14.93 4.08 6.45
N TRP A 282 -14.90 3.45 7.64
CA TRP A 282 -15.41 2.08 7.78
C TRP A 282 -16.89 1.98 7.35
N LYS A 283 -17.74 2.94 7.77
CA LYS A 283 -19.14 2.98 7.34
C LYS A 283 -19.29 3.05 5.82
N LYS A 284 -18.42 3.80 5.15
CA LYS A 284 -18.42 3.88 3.68
C LYS A 284 -18.02 2.56 3.04
N ILE A 285 -16.97 1.90 3.55
CA ILE A 285 -16.53 0.59 3.05
C ILE A 285 -17.66 -0.45 3.14
N GLU A 286 -18.31 -0.57 4.30
CA GLU A 286 -19.39 -1.56 4.48
C GLU A 286 -20.65 -1.27 3.66
N GLN A 287 -20.88 0.00 3.30
CA GLN A 287 -21.98 0.42 2.44
C GLN A 287 -21.68 0.25 0.94
N HIS A 288 -20.41 0.21 0.55
CA HIS A 288 -19.94 0.17 -0.82
C HIS A 288 -19.06 -1.07 -1.11
N PRO A 289 -19.58 -2.32 -0.91
CA PRO A 289 -18.79 -3.53 -1.15
C PRO A 289 -18.57 -3.83 -2.63
N ALA A 290 -19.33 -3.22 -3.54
CA ALA A 290 -19.17 -3.29 -4.99
C ALA A 290 -18.44 -2.06 -5.53
N TYR A 291 -17.92 -2.16 -6.77
CA TYR A 291 -17.23 -1.08 -7.45
C TYR A 291 -18.20 -0.04 -8.01
N ASP A 292 -18.93 0.60 -7.13
CA ASP A 292 -19.91 1.61 -7.49
C ASP A 292 -19.29 3.02 -7.66
N LYS A 293 -20.13 4.02 -7.83
CA LYS A 293 -19.67 5.40 -8.02
C LYS A 293 -18.87 5.95 -6.84
N PHE A 294 -19.03 5.40 -5.63
CA PHE A 294 -18.21 5.82 -4.50
C PHE A 294 -16.73 5.58 -4.78
N TRP A 295 -16.36 4.41 -5.31
CA TRP A 295 -14.97 4.09 -5.66
C TRP A 295 -14.54 4.75 -6.98
N GLN A 296 -15.39 4.68 -8.00
CA GLN A 296 -15.06 5.15 -9.35
C GLN A 296 -14.77 6.65 -9.41
N ASP A 297 -15.52 7.48 -8.68
CA ASP A 297 -15.42 8.94 -8.75
C ASP A 297 -14.17 9.49 -8.03
N GLN A 298 -13.52 8.69 -7.17
CA GLN A 298 -12.31 9.06 -6.46
C GLN A 298 -11.05 8.31 -6.95
N ALA A 299 -11.17 7.36 -7.86
CA ALA A 299 -10.06 6.63 -8.44
C ALA A 299 -9.12 7.58 -9.22
N MET A 300 -7.89 7.77 -8.73
CA MET A 300 -6.98 8.79 -9.25
C MET A 300 -6.51 8.52 -10.69
N ASP A 301 -6.43 7.28 -11.11
CA ASP A 301 -6.15 6.93 -12.51
C ASP A 301 -7.23 7.48 -13.46
N LYS A 302 -8.51 7.41 -13.08
CA LYS A 302 -9.64 7.95 -13.84
C LYS A 302 -9.71 9.46 -13.77
N VAL A 303 -9.49 10.03 -12.58
CA VAL A 303 -9.43 11.47 -12.38
C VAL A 303 -8.36 12.11 -13.28
N LEU A 304 -7.15 11.55 -13.27
CA LEU A 304 -6.03 12.05 -14.06
C LEU A 304 -6.18 11.74 -15.56
N ALA A 305 -6.82 10.60 -15.92
CA ALA A 305 -7.17 10.32 -17.30
C ALA A 305 -8.08 11.39 -17.94
N ALA A 306 -8.92 12.04 -17.14
CA ALA A 306 -9.81 13.10 -17.63
C ALA A 306 -9.10 14.45 -17.81
N GLN A 307 -7.82 14.60 -17.40
CA GLN A 307 -7.11 15.88 -17.34
C GLN A 307 -5.85 15.88 -18.22
N PRO A 308 -5.37 17.05 -18.67
CA PRO A 308 -4.09 17.15 -19.35
C PRO A 308 -2.92 16.94 -18.38
N LEU A 309 -1.88 16.27 -18.82
CA LEU A 309 -0.61 16.18 -18.08
C LEU A 309 0.13 17.52 -18.15
N LYS A 310 0.23 18.23 -17.04
CA LYS A 310 0.82 19.59 -16.95
C LYS A 310 2.13 19.64 -16.18
N VAL A 311 2.40 18.65 -15.35
CA VAL A 311 3.59 18.57 -14.48
C VAL A 311 4.34 17.30 -14.76
N PRO A 312 5.66 17.35 -15.00
CA PRO A 312 6.49 16.16 -15.11
C PRO A 312 6.30 15.25 -13.90
N MET A 313 6.14 13.95 -14.16
CA MET A 313 5.84 12.94 -13.15
C MET A 313 6.75 11.74 -13.28
N MET A 314 7.33 11.29 -12.16
CA MET A 314 7.99 10.00 -12.05
C MET A 314 7.15 9.11 -11.14
N ILE A 315 6.53 8.10 -11.72
CA ILE A 315 5.79 7.08 -10.98
C ILE A 315 6.77 6.01 -10.53
N VAL A 316 6.78 5.70 -9.24
CA VAL A 316 7.58 4.62 -8.67
C VAL A 316 6.66 3.50 -8.23
N HIS A 317 7.00 2.27 -8.60
CA HIS A 317 6.20 1.08 -8.38
C HIS A 317 7.06 -0.05 -7.84
N SER A 318 6.60 -0.72 -6.80
CA SER A 318 7.25 -1.89 -6.21
C SER A 318 6.62 -3.17 -6.72
N LEU A 319 7.44 -4.11 -7.24
CA LEU A 319 6.96 -5.37 -7.84
C LEU A 319 6.36 -6.33 -6.81
N TRP A 320 6.74 -6.22 -5.54
CA TRP A 320 6.19 -6.98 -4.42
C TRP A 320 5.59 -6.07 -3.35
N ASP A 321 4.84 -5.06 -3.82
CA ASP A 321 4.09 -4.18 -2.93
C ASP A 321 2.92 -4.96 -2.29
N GLN A 322 2.94 -5.07 -0.98
CA GLN A 322 1.89 -5.76 -0.25
C GLN A 322 0.70 -4.84 0.10
N GLU A 323 0.74 -3.57 -0.29
CA GLU A 323 -0.29 -2.57 0.00
C GLU A 323 -0.87 -1.96 -1.28
N ASP A 324 -0.08 -1.26 -2.10
CA ASP A 324 -0.55 -0.48 -3.25
C ASP A 324 0.04 -1.00 -4.59
N ILE A 325 -0.25 -2.26 -4.92
CA ILE A 325 0.34 -2.92 -6.10
C ILE A 325 -0.34 -2.54 -7.43
N TYR A 326 -1.53 -1.96 -7.38
CA TYR A 326 -2.31 -1.59 -8.56
C TYR A 326 -2.00 -0.15 -9.02
N GLY A 327 -1.94 0.79 -8.09
CA GLY A 327 -2.10 2.22 -8.34
C GLY A 327 -1.08 2.85 -9.26
N GLY A 328 0.22 2.65 -9.01
CA GLY A 328 1.29 3.24 -9.83
C GLY A 328 1.16 2.87 -11.31
N MET A 329 0.88 1.61 -11.59
CA MET A 329 0.73 1.10 -12.96
C MET A 329 -0.55 1.60 -13.63
N ALA A 330 -1.64 1.73 -12.89
CA ALA A 330 -2.90 2.27 -13.38
C ALA A 330 -2.74 3.73 -13.84
N VAL A 331 -2.09 4.56 -13.02
CA VAL A 331 -1.80 5.97 -13.36
C VAL A 331 -0.86 6.06 -14.57
N TYR A 332 0.20 5.25 -14.61
CA TYR A 332 1.10 5.24 -15.78
C TYR A 332 0.33 4.93 -17.07
N LYS A 333 -0.48 3.87 -17.06
CA LYS A 333 -1.32 3.49 -18.20
C LYS A 333 -2.28 4.60 -18.61
N ALA A 334 -2.91 5.27 -17.66
CA ALA A 334 -3.88 6.34 -17.90
C ALA A 334 -3.23 7.60 -18.52
N LEU A 335 -2.00 7.91 -18.13
CA LEU A 335 -1.30 9.14 -18.56
C LEU A 335 -0.38 8.97 -19.76
N ARG A 336 0.03 7.74 -20.09
CA ARG A 336 1.01 7.46 -21.14
C ARG A 336 0.68 8.11 -22.49
N SER A 337 -0.56 8.03 -22.94
CA SER A 337 -1.00 8.62 -24.22
C SER A 337 -1.06 10.15 -24.20
N LYS A 338 -0.96 10.77 -23.02
CA LYS A 338 -1.00 12.23 -22.84
C LYS A 338 0.39 12.86 -22.94
N ASP A 339 1.44 12.09 -22.72
CA ASP A 339 2.83 12.55 -22.90
C ASP A 339 3.26 12.46 -24.37
N THR A 340 2.62 13.27 -25.21
CA THR A 340 2.86 13.26 -26.67
C THR A 340 4.26 13.69 -27.07
N ALA A 341 4.91 14.52 -26.25
CA ALA A 341 6.30 14.93 -26.45
C ALA A 341 7.31 13.95 -25.84
N ASN A 342 6.83 12.93 -25.16
CA ASN A 342 7.62 11.90 -24.48
C ASN A 342 8.70 12.50 -23.54
N ASN A 343 8.35 13.49 -22.75
CA ASN A 343 9.29 14.19 -21.85
C ASN A 343 8.73 14.51 -20.46
N MET A 344 7.52 14.07 -20.15
CA MET A 344 6.85 14.39 -18.88
C MET A 344 6.57 13.18 -18.00
N LEU A 345 6.36 11.98 -18.56
CA LEU A 345 6.00 10.79 -17.79
C LEU A 345 7.17 9.80 -17.74
N TYR A 346 7.51 9.38 -16.52
CA TYR A 346 8.58 8.42 -16.24
C TYR A 346 8.06 7.34 -15.33
N LEU A 347 8.58 6.12 -15.47
CA LEU A 347 8.24 4.97 -14.64
C LEU A 347 9.50 4.33 -14.07
N VAL A 348 9.47 4.02 -12.79
CA VAL A 348 10.48 3.20 -12.11
C VAL A 348 9.78 2.00 -11.50
N MET A 349 10.33 0.81 -11.73
CA MET A 349 9.83 -0.43 -11.14
C MET A 349 10.98 -1.15 -10.45
N GLY A 350 10.90 -1.28 -9.12
CA GLY A 350 11.92 -1.95 -8.32
C GLY A 350 11.44 -3.25 -7.68
N PRO A 351 12.35 -4.13 -7.25
CA PRO A 351 12.01 -5.43 -6.64
C PRO A 351 11.70 -5.28 -5.15
N TRP A 352 10.93 -4.27 -4.80
CA TRP A 352 10.72 -3.82 -3.44
C TRP A 352 9.40 -4.30 -2.85
N HIS A 353 9.34 -4.33 -1.51
CA HIS A 353 8.10 -4.23 -0.76
C HIS A 353 7.68 -2.75 -0.65
N HIS A 354 6.49 -2.49 -0.12
CA HIS A 354 5.97 -1.15 0.10
C HIS A 354 6.94 -0.28 0.93
N GLY A 355 7.44 0.81 0.38
CA GLY A 355 8.37 1.73 1.05
C GLY A 355 9.83 1.27 1.10
N GLN A 356 10.22 0.17 0.46
CA GLN A 356 11.63 -0.24 0.46
C GLN A 356 12.51 0.63 -0.44
N GLU A 357 11.95 1.32 -1.40
CA GLU A 357 12.67 2.23 -2.32
C GLU A 357 13.44 3.35 -1.61
N ILE A 358 13.04 3.70 -0.38
CA ILE A 358 13.76 4.70 0.45
C ILE A 358 14.67 4.06 1.51
N ARG A 359 14.71 2.74 1.57
CA ARG A 359 15.49 1.97 2.56
C ARG A 359 16.65 1.24 1.85
N LYS A 360 17.16 0.17 2.45
CA LYS A 360 18.13 -0.72 1.82
C LYS A 360 17.42 -1.75 0.95
N GLY A 361 17.77 -1.81 -0.34
CA GLY A 361 17.13 -2.66 -1.33
C GLY A 361 18.05 -3.74 -1.90
N ASP A 362 18.88 -4.41 -1.08
CA ASP A 362 19.79 -5.46 -1.54
C ASP A 362 19.16 -6.87 -1.51
N HIS A 363 18.04 -7.03 -0.81
CA HIS A 363 17.27 -8.28 -0.73
C HIS A 363 15.82 -8.01 -0.30
N LEU A 364 14.95 -8.98 -0.51
CA LEU A 364 13.62 -9.06 0.11
C LEU A 364 13.39 -10.49 0.61
N GLY A 365 13.20 -10.67 1.92
CA GLY A 365 13.22 -11.98 2.51
C GLY A 365 14.51 -12.73 2.15
N PRO A 366 14.45 -13.98 1.67
CA PRO A 366 15.65 -14.73 1.27
C PRO A 366 16.15 -14.36 -0.14
N ILE A 367 15.42 -13.57 -0.90
CA ILE A 367 15.73 -13.24 -2.30
C ILE A 367 16.73 -12.09 -2.36
N LYS A 368 17.94 -12.36 -2.82
CA LYS A 368 19.03 -11.38 -2.96
C LYS A 368 19.05 -10.79 -4.36
N PHE A 369 19.25 -9.47 -4.46
CA PHE A 369 19.25 -8.76 -5.74
C PHE A 369 20.67 -8.48 -6.28
N GLY A 370 21.72 -8.83 -5.54
CA GLY A 370 23.11 -8.64 -5.96
C GLY A 370 23.64 -7.21 -5.84
N SER A 371 22.78 -6.23 -5.58
CA SER A 371 23.14 -4.84 -5.36
C SER A 371 22.06 -4.13 -4.54
N ASP A 372 22.37 -2.98 -3.95
CA ASP A 372 21.37 -2.12 -3.33
C ASP A 372 20.56 -1.39 -4.42
N THR A 373 19.42 -1.96 -4.77
CA THR A 373 18.54 -1.47 -5.84
C THR A 373 17.88 -0.14 -5.47
N SER A 374 17.60 0.08 -4.19
CA SER A 374 17.00 1.31 -3.69
C SER A 374 17.99 2.47 -3.70
N ALA A 375 19.24 2.25 -3.29
CA ALA A 375 20.29 3.26 -3.39
C ALA A 375 20.58 3.61 -4.87
N TYR A 376 20.56 2.62 -5.77
CA TYR A 376 20.68 2.88 -7.21
C TYR A 376 19.54 3.77 -7.71
N PHE A 377 18.29 3.46 -7.35
CA PHE A 377 17.14 4.28 -7.70
C PHE A 377 17.31 5.71 -7.22
N ARG A 378 17.57 5.90 -5.93
CA ARG A 378 17.66 7.25 -5.35
C ARG A 378 18.79 8.08 -5.97
N ARG A 379 19.98 7.49 -6.14
CA ARG A 379 21.16 8.21 -6.62
C ARG A 379 21.25 8.37 -8.13
N GLN A 380 20.85 7.33 -8.89
CA GLN A 380 21.05 7.31 -10.35
C GLN A 380 19.79 7.70 -11.15
N ILE A 381 18.61 7.68 -10.50
CA ILE A 381 17.34 7.98 -11.19
C ILE A 381 16.65 9.17 -10.53
N LEU A 382 16.33 9.09 -9.24
CA LEU A 382 15.54 10.12 -8.55
C LEU A 382 16.30 11.44 -8.41
N ALA A 383 17.55 11.41 -7.90
CA ALA A 383 18.35 12.63 -7.69
C ALA A 383 18.57 13.43 -8.99
N PRO A 384 19.02 12.84 -10.11
CA PRO A 384 19.14 13.58 -11.36
C PRO A 384 17.79 14.06 -11.92
N PHE A 385 16.69 13.30 -11.73
CA PHE A 385 15.35 13.72 -12.13
C PHE A 385 14.91 14.97 -11.38
N LEU A 386 14.99 14.98 -10.06
CA LEU A 386 14.65 16.13 -9.25
C LEU A 386 15.54 17.34 -9.55
N ALA A 387 16.85 17.12 -9.70
CA ALA A 387 17.79 18.19 -10.01
C ALA A 387 17.47 18.87 -11.35
N HIS A 388 17.11 18.09 -12.38
CA HIS A 388 16.76 18.59 -13.70
C HIS A 388 15.60 19.60 -13.67
N TYR A 389 14.53 19.29 -12.95
CA TYR A 389 13.34 20.13 -12.93
C TYR A 389 13.40 21.25 -11.89
N LEU A 390 14.15 21.05 -10.81
CA LEU A 390 14.09 21.93 -9.64
C LEU A 390 15.26 22.89 -9.52
N ARG A 391 16.47 22.52 -9.97
CA ARG A 391 17.63 23.40 -9.90
C ARG A 391 17.65 24.43 -11.01
N ASP A 392 18.27 25.56 -10.70
CA ASP A 392 18.67 26.52 -11.76
C ASP A 392 19.91 25.96 -12.46
N ASN A 393 19.99 26.11 -13.78
CA ASN A 393 21.09 25.62 -14.61
C ASN A 393 21.36 24.09 -14.48
N ALA A 394 20.30 23.30 -14.37
CA ALA A 394 20.42 21.85 -14.29
C ALA A 394 21.00 21.23 -15.59
N ALA A 395 21.72 20.13 -15.43
CA ALA A 395 22.18 19.33 -16.55
C ALA A 395 21.00 18.70 -17.33
N PRO A 396 21.18 18.36 -18.60
CA PRO A 396 20.23 17.55 -19.33
C PRO A 396 19.90 16.24 -18.60
N LEU A 397 18.66 15.80 -18.72
CA LEU A 397 18.19 14.56 -18.07
C LEU A 397 18.57 13.34 -18.92
N GLU A 398 19.39 12.45 -18.37
CA GLU A 398 19.89 11.26 -19.07
C GLU A 398 19.30 9.93 -18.53
N ILE A 399 18.14 9.97 -17.89
CA ILE A 399 17.45 8.75 -17.45
C ILE A 399 16.53 8.19 -18.55
N ALA A 400 16.29 6.88 -18.54
CA ALA A 400 15.31 6.28 -19.44
C ALA A 400 13.88 6.63 -19.04
N LYS A 401 12.95 6.54 -19.98
CA LYS A 401 11.51 6.73 -19.70
C LYS A 401 10.97 5.68 -18.72
N VAL A 402 11.45 4.47 -18.86
CA VAL A 402 11.15 3.38 -17.95
C VAL A 402 12.46 2.77 -17.46
N ASN A 403 12.61 2.71 -16.16
CA ASN A 403 13.69 2.00 -15.49
C ASN A 403 13.08 0.86 -14.68
N ALA A 404 13.16 -0.36 -15.19
CA ALA A 404 12.54 -1.52 -14.56
C ALA A 404 13.60 -2.53 -14.13
N PHE A 405 13.53 -2.97 -12.87
CA PHE A 405 14.37 -4.06 -12.41
C PHE A 405 13.82 -5.39 -12.92
N GLU A 406 14.68 -6.19 -13.50
CA GLU A 406 14.40 -7.52 -14.02
C GLU A 406 14.82 -8.55 -12.98
N THR A 407 13.85 -9.15 -12.31
CA THR A 407 14.10 -10.20 -11.32
C THR A 407 14.47 -11.52 -12.01
N GLY A 408 15.14 -12.42 -11.31
CA GLY A 408 15.75 -13.63 -11.88
C GLY A 408 17.16 -13.36 -12.39
N THR A 409 17.34 -12.44 -13.34
CA THR A 409 18.67 -11.98 -13.78
C THR A 409 19.25 -10.86 -12.91
N ASN A 410 18.42 -10.22 -12.09
CA ASN A 410 18.76 -9.16 -11.14
C ASN A 410 19.50 -7.96 -11.78
N ASN A 411 18.91 -7.41 -12.81
CA ASN A 411 19.47 -6.28 -13.54
C ASN A 411 18.46 -5.15 -13.78
N TRP A 412 18.91 -3.90 -13.66
CA TRP A 412 18.15 -2.76 -14.12
C TRP A 412 18.09 -2.73 -15.66
N ARG A 413 16.88 -2.55 -16.20
CA ARG A 413 16.63 -2.37 -17.63
C ARG A 413 16.16 -0.96 -17.89
N ARG A 414 16.81 -0.31 -18.87
CA ARG A 414 16.45 1.01 -19.38
C ARG A 414 15.59 0.80 -20.62
N LEU A 415 14.30 1.11 -20.53
CA LEU A 415 13.33 0.85 -21.59
C LEU A 415 12.76 2.17 -22.09
N SER A 416 12.29 2.18 -23.35
CA SER A 416 11.62 3.35 -23.95
C SER A 416 10.16 3.47 -23.50
N ASP A 417 9.55 2.36 -23.07
CA ASP A 417 8.13 2.27 -22.75
C ASP A 417 7.82 1.04 -21.86
N TRP A 418 6.59 0.94 -21.34
CA TRP A 418 6.11 -0.23 -20.60
C TRP A 418 4.70 -0.68 -21.08
N PRO A 419 4.46 -1.99 -21.24
CA PRO A 419 5.49 -3.03 -21.23
C PRO A 419 6.30 -3.00 -22.52
N ALA A 420 7.62 -3.09 -22.36
CA ALA A 420 8.52 -3.23 -23.51
C ALA A 420 9.48 -4.39 -23.22
N GLY A 421 9.59 -5.29 -24.14
CA GLY A 421 10.38 -6.50 -23.95
C GLY A 421 11.88 -6.23 -23.80
N CYS A 422 12.41 -5.17 -24.42
CA CYS A 422 13.81 -4.77 -24.37
C CYS A 422 14.00 -3.33 -24.84
N GLN A 423 15.20 -2.78 -24.63
CA GLN A 423 15.54 -1.42 -25.03
C GLN A 423 15.36 -1.13 -26.53
N SER A 424 15.53 -2.13 -27.38
CA SER A 424 15.36 -2.05 -28.84
C SER A 424 13.92 -2.27 -29.33
N GLY A 425 12.93 -2.42 -28.40
CA GLY A 425 11.53 -2.60 -28.76
C GLY A 425 11.16 -4.05 -29.12
N CYS A 426 11.59 -5.03 -28.34
CA CYS A 426 11.16 -6.43 -28.50
C CYS A 426 9.63 -6.54 -28.35
N SER A 427 9.02 -7.41 -29.16
CA SER A 427 7.60 -7.67 -29.07
C SER A 427 7.26 -8.48 -27.82
N ILE A 428 6.14 -8.14 -27.19
CA ILE A 428 5.51 -8.94 -26.15
C ILE A 428 4.49 -9.84 -26.81
N LYS A 429 4.66 -11.15 -26.66
CA LYS A 429 3.75 -12.14 -27.22
C LYS A 429 2.92 -12.77 -26.10
N PRO A 430 1.60 -12.50 -26.04
CA PRO A 430 0.72 -13.24 -25.17
C PRO A 430 0.80 -14.73 -25.47
N THR A 431 1.24 -15.51 -24.48
CA THR A 431 1.50 -16.95 -24.66
C THR A 431 0.74 -17.72 -23.57
N PRO A 432 -0.15 -18.65 -23.94
CA PRO A 432 -0.91 -19.41 -22.95
C PRO A 432 0.00 -20.41 -22.22
N LEU A 433 -0.11 -20.45 -20.91
CA LEU A 433 0.33 -21.55 -20.05
C LEU A 433 -0.92 -22.37 -19.72
N ASN A 434 -1.15 -23.45 -20.50
CA ASN A 434 -2.35 -24.26 -20.39
C ASN A 434 -2.24 -25.23 -19.23
N LEU A 435 -3.33 -25.38 -18.47
CA LEU A 435 -3.46 -26.39 -17.44
C LEU A 435 -3.78 -27.76 -18.06
N ALA A 436 -3.27 -28.82 -17.47
CA ALA A 436 -3.49 -30.18 -17.96
C ALA A 436 -3.59 -31.17 -16.80
N SER A 437 -4.06 -32.36 -17.10
CA SER A 437 -4.20 -33.44 -16.12
C SER A 437 -2.89 -33.74 -15.36
N SER A 438 -3.06 -34.34 -14.19
CA SER A 438 -1.92 -34.75 -13.34
C SER A 438 -1.03 -33.60 -12.88
N GLY A 439 -1.60 -32.38 -12.72
CA GLY A 439 -0.86 -31.21 -12.24
C GLY A 439 0.21 -30.70 -13.19
N THR A 440 0.06 -30.94 -14.50
CA THR A 440 1.02 -30.46 -15.50
C THR A 440 0.56 -29.14 -16.13
N ALA A 441 1.52 -28.32 -16.59
CA ALA A 441 1.28 -27.10 -17.34
C ALA A 441 2.09 -27.08 -18.64
N ASN A 442 1.48 -26.63 -19.75
CA ASN A 442 2.10 -26.63 -21.07
C ASN A 442 2.20 -25.21 -21.63
N LEU A 443 3.44 -24.70 -21.75
CA LEU A 443 3.71 -23.36 -22.27
C LEU A 443 3.62 -23.32 -23.80
N GLY A 444 2.80 -22.41 -24.33
CA GLY A 444 2.71 -22.14 -25.76
C GLY A 444 2.00 -23.21 -26.59
N SER A 445 1.43 -24.23 -25.95
CA SER A 445 0.65 -25.24 -26.66
C SER A 445 -0.63 -24.63 -27.25
N THR A 446 -0.94 -24.96 -28.49
CA THR A 446 -2.20 -24.59 -29.15
C THR A 446 -3.34 -25.55 -28.82
N THR A 447 -3.01 -26.71 -28.26
CA THR A 447 -3.98 -27.70 -27.81
C THR A 447 -4.54 -27.24 -26.47
N ARG A 448 -5.80 -26.83 -26.44
CA ARG A 448 -6.52 -26.64 -25.17
C ARG A 448 -6.65 -28.00 -24.49
N GLY A 449 -6.57 -28.00 -23.15
CA GLY A 449 -6.90 -29.18 -22.38
C GLY A 449 -8.32 -29.68 -22.69
N ASP A 450 -8.59 -30.91 -22.29
CA ASP A 450 -9.93 -31.52 -22.38
C ASP A 450 -10.94 -30.81 -21.47
N GLU A 451 -12.19 -31.29 -21.47
CA GLU A 451 -13.24 -30.80 -20.57
C GLU A 451 -13.16 -31.43 -19.17
N ASP A 452 -12.14 -32.24 -18.91
CA ASP A 452 -11.85 -32.80 -17.60
C ASP A 452 -11.41 -31.70 -16.62
N TYR A 453 -11.48 -32.03 -15.35
CA TYR A 453 -11.19 -31.10 -14.27
C TYR A 453 -10.47 -31.79 -13.12
N ASP A 454 -9.73 -30.99 -12.36
CA ASP A 454 -9.30 -31.33 -11.01
C ASP A 454 -10.22 -30.67 -9.99
N GLU A 455 -10.48 -31.35 -8.86
CA GLU A 455 -11.37 -30.82 -7.83
C GLU A 455 -10.75 -30.82 -6.44
N TYR A 456 -11.20 -29.91 -5.59
CA TYR A 456 -10.88 -29.86 -4.18
C TYR A 456 -12.08 -29.35 -3.37
N ILE A 457 -12.04 -29.57 -2.06
CA ILE A 457 -13.04 -29.05 -1.13
C ILE A 457 -12.49 -27.80 -0.47
N SER A 458 -13.14 -26.65 -0.71
CA SER A 458 -12.88 -25.41 0.02
C SER A 458 -13.75 -25.38 1.28
N ASP A 459 -13.10 -25.24 2.45
CA ASP A 459 -13.76 -25.19 3.76
C ASP A 459 -13.56 -23.83 4.41
N PRO A 460 -14.58 -22.97 4.50
CA PRO A 460 -14.46 -21.67 5.16
C PRO A 460 -14.11 -21.75 6.67
N ALA A 461 -14.25 -22.93 7.29
CA ALA A 461 -13.79 -23.13 8.68
C ALA A 461 -12.28 -23.36 8.80
N LYS A 462 -11.61 -23.70 7.67
CA LYS A 462 -10.18 -23.96 7.60
C LYS A 462 -9.59 -23.35 6.32
N PRO A 463 -9.74 -22.05 6.10
CA PRO A 463 -9.26 -21.42 4.87
C PRO A 463 -7.75 -21.55 4.72
N VAL A 464 -7.26 -21.50 3.49
CA VAL A 464 -5.81 -21.53 3.20
C VAL A 464 -5.18 -20.26 3.76
N PRO A 465 -4.17 -20.38 4.65
CA PRO A 465 -3.48 -19.21 5.17
C PRO A 465 -2.65 -18.53 4.07
N TYR A 466 -2.56 -17.19 4.11
CA TYR A 466 -1.81 -16.43 3.10
C TYR A 466 -0.30 -16.60 3.24
N ARG A 467 0.14 -17.01 4.41
CA ARG A 467 1.52 -17.38 4.76
C ARG A 467 1.51 -18.41 5.88
N ASN A 468 2.65 -18.99 6.16
CA ASN A 468 2.80 -19.95 7.25
C ASN A 468 2.36 -19.36 8.60
N ARG A 469 1.63 -20.15 9.38
CA ARG A 469 1.18 -19.76 10.73
C ARG A 469 2.30 -19.90 11.76
N PRO A 470 2.35 -19.05 12.81
CA PRO A 470 1.37 -18.02 13.15
C PRO A 470 1.42 -16.82 12.20
N ASN A 471 0.26 -16.26 11.87
CA ASN A 471 0.16 -15.00 11.14
C ASN A 471 0.24 -13.86 12.16
N LEU A 472 1.39 -13.23 12.28
CA LEU A 472 1.58 -12.10 13.18
C LEU A 472 0.86 -10.86 12.63
N PRO A 473 0.23 -10.06 13.50
CA PRO A 473 -0.43 -8.83 13.10
C PRO A 473 0.52 -7.84 12.44
N GLN A 474 -0.04 -7.00 11.59
CA GLN A 474 0.65 -5.86 11.03
C GLN A 474 1.18 -4.96 12.17
N GLY A 475 2.44 -4.59 12.13
CA GLY A 475 3.09 -3.74 13.15
C GLY A 475 3.58 -4.46 14.41
N TYR A 476 3.41 -5.78 14.54
CA TYR A 476 3.95 -6.53 15.66
C TYR A 476 5.42 -6.88 15.42
N THR A 477 6.28 -6.53 16.34
CA THR A 477 7.75 -6.66 16.52
C THR A 477 8.65 -7.26 15.43
N ASP A 478 8.12 -8.00 14.46
CA ASP A 478 8.85 -8.47 13.29
C ASP A 478 8.28 -7.80 12.03
N GLU A 479 8.70 -6.57 11.80
CA GLU A 479 8.40 -5.80 10.60
C GLU A 479 8.68 -6.60 9.31
N LEU A 480 9.66 -7.49 9.37
CA LEU A 480 10.05 -8.33 8.25
C LEU A 480 8.92 -9.26 7.80
N THR A 481 7.98 -9.66 8.65
CA THR A 481 6.93 -10.62 8.26
C THR A 481 5.88 -10.00 7.34
N TRP A 482 5.39 -8.78 7.63
CA TRP A 482 4.42 -8.10 6.78
C TRP A 482 5.01 -7.71 5.43
N TRP A 483 6.23 -7.20 5.41
CA TRP A 483 6.85 -6.69 4.19
C TRP A 483 7.34 -7.75 3.23
N ARG A 484 7.53 -9.00 3.65
CA ARG A 484 8.11 -10.06 2.82
C ARG A 484 7.15 -11.16 2.38
N TRP A 485 5.91 -11.19 2.85
CA TRP A 485 5.01 -12.33 2.62
C TRP A 485 4.78 -12.63 1.13
N LEU A 486 4.86 -11.64 0.25
CA LEU A 486 4.75 -11.83 -1.21
C LEU A 486 5.89 -12.68 -1.79
N VAL A 487 7.03 -12.74 -1.11
CA VAL A 487 8.16 -13.58 -1.50
C VAL A 487 8.33 -14.81 -0.61
N ASP A 488 7.42 -15.07 0.33
CA ASP A 488 7.45 -16.29 1.16
C ASP A 488 7.27 -17.54 0.29
N ASP A 489 7.96 -18.62 0.68
CA ASP A 489 7.94 -19.92 0.00
C ASP A 489 6.52 -20.51 -0.06
N GLN A 490 6.04 -20.82 -1.24
CA GLN A 490 4.70 -21.34 -1.45
C GLN A 490 4.58 -22.87 -1.29
N ARG A 491 5.66 -23.59 -0.94
CA ARG A 491 5.65 -25.06 -0.82
C ARG A 491 4.65 -25.59 0.18
N GLU A 492 4.46 -24.92 1.31
CA GLU A 492 3.49 -25.35 2.31
C GLU A 492 2.04 -25.25 1.79
N ALA A 493 1.72 -24.17 1.09
CA ALA A 493 0.44 -24.04 0.43
C ALA A 493 0.26 -25.08 -0.68
N SER A 494 1.30 -25.32 -1.50
CA SER A 494 1.29 -26.32 -2.58
C SER A 494 1.06 -27.75 -2.08
N GLY A 495 1.47 -28.06 -0.84
CA GLY A 495 1.29 -29.37 -0.23
C GLY A 495 -0.11 -29.65 0.33
N ARG A 496 -1.02 -28.69 0.26
CA ARG A 496 -2.38 -28.81 0.82
C ARG A 496 -3.33 -29.52 -0.15
N THR A 497 -4.32 -30.24 0.39
CA THR A 497 -5.36 -30.92 -0.40
C THR A 497 -6.45 -29.98 -0.93
N ASP A 498 -6.48 -28.73 -0.47
CA ASP A 498 -7.40 -27.66 -0.91
C ASP A 498 -6.70 -26.61 -1.80
N VAL A 499 -5.55 -26.99 -2.39
CA VAL A 499 -4.77 -26.19 -3.33
C VAL A 499 -4.38 -27.07 -4.52
N LEU A 500 -4.64 -26.57 -5.73
CA LEU A 500 -4.19 -27.22 -6.98
C LEU A 500 -2.91 -26.55 -7.48
N THR A 501 -2.03 -27.38 -8.02
CA THR A 501 -0.77 -26.91 -8.64
C THR A 501 -0.60 -27.54 -10.03
N TYR A 502 -0.16 -26.72 -10.99
CA TYR A 502 0.13 -27.12 -12.37
C TYR A 502 1.52 -26.61 -12.73
N THR A 503 2.43 -27.53 -13.04
CA THR A 503 3.85 -27.22 -13.19
C THR A 503 4.38 -27.64 -14.54
N THR A 504 5.22 -26.80 -15.18
CA THR A 504 5.88 -27.13 -16.43
C THR A 504 6.97 -28.19 -16.23
N ASP A 505 7.43 -28.78 -17.33
CA ASP A 505 8.75 -29.41 -17.34
C ASP A 505 9.85 -28.41 -16.96
N VAL A 506 11.04 -28.92 -16.63
CA VAL A 506 12.24 -28.11 -16.38
C VAL A 506 12.57 -27.28 -17.61
N LEU A 507 12.67 -25.96 -17.43
CA LEU A 507 13.03 -25.06 -18.49
C LEU A 507 14.46 -25.29 -18.98
N ARG A 508 14.63 -25.44 -20.29
CA ARG A 508 15.94 -25.61 -20.93
C ARG A 508 16.56 -24.27 -21.37
N SER A 509 15.74 -23.26 -21.53
CA SER A 509 16.12 -21.91 -21.90
C SER A 509 15.37 -20.89 -21.04
N PRO A 510 15.90 -19.66 -20.86
CA PRO A 510 15.23 -18.65 -20.06
C PRO A 510 13.90 -18.24 -20.69
N VAL A 511 12.87 -18.04 -19.87
CA VAL A 511 11.58 -17.51 -20.26
C VAL A 511 11.41 -16.16 -19.57
N LYS A 512 11.36 -15.08 -20.35
CA LYS A 512 11.16 -13.72 -19.82
C LYS A 512 9.72 -13.27 -19.98
N ILE A 513 9.14 -12.75 -18.91
CA ILE A 513 7.85 -12.06 -18.92
C ILE A 513 8.02 -10.57 -18.60
N SER A 514 7.20 -9.71 -19.25
CA SER A 514 7.18 -8.26 -19.01
C SER A 514 5.77 -7.74 -19.21
N GLY A 515 5.09 -7.36 -18.14
CA GLY A 515 3.70 -6.92 -18.15
C GLY A 515 2.80 -7.72 -17.21
N GLN A 516 1.50 -7.70 -17.47
CA GLN A 516 0.48 -8.37 -16.67
C GLN A 516 0.15 -9.77 -17.20
N PRO A 517 0.33 -10.84 -16.43
CA PRO A 517 -0.30 -12.12 -16.73
C PRO A 517 -1.83 -12.00 -16.68
N ILE A 518 -2.54 -12.69 -17.56
CA ILE A 518 -4.01 -12.68 -17.62
C ILE A 518 -4.54 -14.08 -17.32
N VAL A 519 -5.30 -14.20 -16.24
CA VAL A 519 -5.97 -15.45 -15.89
C VAL A 519 -7.20 -15.64 -16.78
N ASN A 520 -7.35 -16.84 -17.35
CA ASN A 520 -8.54 -17.32 -18.05
C ASN A 520 -8.93 -18.66 -17.39
N LEU A 521 -9.60 -18.56 -16.25
CA LEU A 521 -9.96 -19.70 -15.42
C LEU A 521 -11.38 -20.16 -15.75
N ILE A 522 -11.52 -21.37 -16.25
CA ILE A 522 -12.82 -22.04 -16.37
C ILE A 522 -12.99 -22.90 -15.13
N ALA A 523 -13.96 -22.54 -14.28
CA ALA A 523 -14.14 -23.18 -13.00
C ALA A 523 -15.62 -23.27 -12.61
N SER A 524 -15.97 -24.22 -11.74
CA SER A 524 -17.28 -24.32 -11.12
C SER A 524 -17.16 -24.54 -9.61
N THR A 525 -18.22 -24.15 -8.90
CA THR A 525 -18.38 -24.39 -7.47
C THR A 525 -19.70 -25.07 -7.19
N SER A 526 -19.78 -25.94 -6.19
CA SER A 526 -21.07 -26.45 -5.70
C SER A 526 -21.84 -25.43 -4.85
N GLY A 527 -21.21 -24.31 -4.49
CA GLY A 527 -21.81 -23.18 -3.81
C GLY A 527 -22.47 -22.18 -4.77
N THR A 528 -22.92 -21.05 -4.22
CA THR A 528 -23.49 -19.94 -4.99
C THR A 528 -22.62 -18.69 -4.98
N ASP A 529 -21.45 -18.77 -4.36
CA ASP A 529 -20.35 -17.80 -4.40
C ASP A 529 -19.02 -18.53 -4.21
N SER A 530 -17.91 -17.93 -4.64
CA SER A 530 -16.55 -18.44 -4.44
C SER A 530 -15.53 -17.36 -4.74
N ASP A 531 -14.36 -17.47 -4.14
CA ASP A 531 -13.17 -16.72 -4.52
C ASP A 531 -12.17 -17.62 -5.26
N TRP A 532 -11.37 -17.02 -6.12
CA TRP A 532 -10.32 -17.69 -6.87
C TRP A 532 -9.02 -16.92 -6.67
N VAL A 533 -8.01 -17.56 -6.10
CA VAL A 533 -6.65 -17.05 -5.98
C VAL A 533 -5.79 -17.79 -6.99
N VAL A 534 -5.11 -17.05 -7.85
CA VAL A 534 -4.19 -17.62 -8.83
C VAL A 534 -2.81 -16.99 -8.64
N LYS A 535 -1.80 -17.85 -8.62
CA LYS A 535 -0.40 -17.46 -8.43
C LYS A 535 0.45 -18.00 -9.56
N VAL A 536 1.25 -17.13 -10.18
CA VAL A 536 2.35 -17.50 -11.07
C VAL A 536 3.62 -17.57 -10.23
N ILE A 537 4.24 -18.74 -10.20
CA ILE A 537 5.33 -19.07 -9.29
C ILE A 537 6.56 -19.50 -10.10
N ASP A 538 7.72 -19.02 -9.72
CA ASP A 538 9.03 -19.54 -10.15
C ASP A 538 9.49 -20.62 -9.19
N VAL A 539 9.55 -21.87 -9.67
CA VAL A 539 10.02 -23.02 -8.89
C VAL A 539 11.50 -23.22 -9.16
N TYR A 540 12.31 -23.05 -8.14
CA TYR A 540 13.76 -23.19 -8.20
C TYR A 540 14.16 -24.66 -8.32
N PRO A 541 15.35 -24.96 -8.88
CA PRO A 541 15.91 -26.31 -8.87
C PRO A 541 16.03 -26.87 -7.44
N ASP A 542 15.88 -28.18 -7.27
CA ASP A 542 16.00 -28.82 -5.95
C ASP A 542 17.39 -28.60 -5.31
N GLU A 543 18.43 -28.52 -6.14
CA GLU A 543 19.78 -28.13 -5.73
C GLU A 543 20.09 -26.72 -6.27
N TYR A 544 20.14 -25.73 -5.39
CA TYR A 544 20.44 -24.34 -5.74
C TYR A 544 21.80 -23.92 -5.17
N MET A 545 22.83 -24.01 -6.01
CA MET A 545 24.21 -23.75 -5.61
C MET A 545 24.40 -22.28 -5.16
N GLY A 546 25.06 -22.08 -4.02
CA GLY A 546 25.31 -20.73 -3.45
C GLY A 546 24.25 -20.24 -2.46
N GLN A 547 23.01 -20.74 -2.55
CA GLN A 547 21.93 -20.50 -1.58
C GLN A 547 21.11 -21.79 -1.40
N PRO A 548 21.64 -22.80 -0.69
CA PRO A 548 20.96 -24.11 -0.54
C PRO A 548 19.56 -24.01 0.06
N GLU A 549 19.31 -22.98 0.87
CA GLU A 549 17.99 -22.67 1.45
C GLU A 549 16.91 -22.37 0.41
N LEU A 550 17.32 -22.00 -0.81
CA LEU A 550 16.42 -21.78 -1.95
C LEU A 550 16.21 -23.05 -2.80
N GLY A 551 16.79 -24.20 -2.44
CA GLY A 551 16.53 -25.46 -3.14
C GLY A 551 15.05 -25.81 -3.14
N GLY A 552 14.44 -25.97 -4.33
CA GLY A 552 13.01 -26.21 -4.53
C GLY A 552 12.10 -25.06 -4.08
N TYR A 553 12.63 -23.85 -3.86
CA TYR A 553 11.86 -22.69 -3.43
C TYR A 553 10.79 -22.31 -4.45
N GLN A 554 9.61 -21.93 -3.98
CA GLN A 554 8.47 -21.55 -4.82
C GLN A 554 8.20 -20.06 -4.64
N LEU A 555 8.84 -19.23 -5.47
CA LEU A 555 8.75 -17.77 -5.41
C LEU A 555 7.54 -17.27 -6.17
N GLY A 556 6.63 -16.56 -5.46
CA GLY A 556 5.52 -15.84 -6.08
C GLY A 556 6.01 -14.69 -6.97
N ILE A 557 5.67 -14.72 -8.25
CA ILE A 557 6.06 -13.68 -9.22
C ILE A 557 4.92 -12.69 -9.46
N SER A 558 3.70 -13.20 -9.60
CA SER A 558 2.49 -12.40 -9.79
C SER A 558 1.30 -13.19 -9.27
N MET A 559 0.58 -12.62 -8.31
CA MET A 559 -0.43 -13.34 -7.55
C MET A 559 -1.58 -12.39 -7.21
N ASP A 560 -2.82 -12.85 -7.37
CA ASP A 560 -3.98 -12.07 -6.91
C ASP A 560 -5.21 -12.96 -6.68
N ILE A 561 -6.21 -12.37 -6.04
CA ILE A 561 -7.52 -12.93 -5.75
C ILE A 561 -8.57 -12.30 -6.65
N PHE A 562 -9.60 -13.08 -7.00
CA PHE A 562 -10.79 -12.62 -7.71
C PHE A 562 -12.05 -13.16 -7.03
N ARG A 563 -12.97 -12.28 -6.64
CA ARG A 563 -14.25 -12.67 -6.05
C ARG A 563 -15.27 -12.98 -7.13
N GLY A 564 -15.68 -14.24 -7.24
CA GLY A 564 -16.43 -14.79 -8.36
C GLY A 564 -17.81 -14.17 -8.60
N ARG A 565 -18.47 -13.57 -7.57
CA ARG A 565 -19.71 -12.83 -7.75
C ARG A 565 -19.60 -11.64 -8.71
N TYR A 566 -18.38 -11.13 -8.94
CA TYR A 566 -18.09 -9.99 -9.81
C TYR A 566 -17.65 -10.37 -11.22
N ARG A 567 -17.76 -11.65 -11.61
CA ARG A 567 -17.32 -12.17 -12.92
C ARG A 567 -17.92 -11.47 -14.14
N GLU A 568 -19.11 -10.92 -14.02
CA GLU A 568 -19.81 -10.26 -15.13
C GLU A 568 -19.76 -8.73 -15.02
N SER A 569 -19.72 -8.20 -13.80
CA SER A 569 -19.66 -6.77 -13.53
C SER A 569 -19.11 -6.53 -12.12
N TYR A 570 -18.17 -5.62 -12.00
CA TYR A 570 -17.69 -5.17 -10.70
C TYR A 570 -18.73 -4.34 -9.93
N GLU A 571 -19.67 -3.72 -10.64
CA GLU A 571 -20.71 -2.88 -10.02
C GLU A 571 -21.88 -3.70 -9.49
N THR A 572 -22.19 -4.81 -10.13
CA THR A 572 -23.39 -5.60 -9.83
C THR A 572 -23.04 -7.06 -9.57
N PRO A 573 -22.86 -7.45 -8.30
CA PRO A 573 -22.54 -8.82 -7.95
C PRO A 573 -23.73 -9.75 -8.27
N LYS A 574 -23.42 -10.95 -8.79
CA LYS A 574 -24.42 -11.98 -9.11
C LYS A 574 -24.07 -13.31 -8.47
N PRO A 575 -25.07 -14.10 -8.02
CA PRO A 575 -24.81 -15.46 -7.57
C PRO A 575 -24.20 -16.30 -8.67
N ILE A 576 -23.36 -17.25 -8.28
CA ILE A 576 -22.80 -18.26 -9.16
C ILE A 576 -23.84 -19.39 -9.28
N GLU A 577 -24.05 -19.87 -10.50
CA GLU A 577 -24.88 -21.05 -10.74
C GLU A 577 -24.09 -22.31 -10.34
N ALA A 578 -24.60 -23.03 -9.34
CA ALA A 578 -23.89 -24.16 -8.75
C ALA A 578 -23.58 -25.25 -9.79
N ASN A 579 -22.35 -25.77 -9.74
CA ASN A 579 -21.80 -26.81 -10.60
C ASN A 579 -21.71 -26.45 -12.10
N LYS A 580 -21.95 -25.21 -12.48
CA LYS A 580 -21.84 -24.77 -13.87
C LYS A 580 -20.42 -24.24 -14.14
N PRO A 581 -19.71 -24.76 -15.16
CA PRO A 581 -18.46 -24.18 -15.60
C PRO A 581 -18.66 -22.74 -16.09
N LEU A 582 -17.91 -21.80 -15.54
CA LEU A 582 -17.95 -20.38 -15.88
C LEU A 582 -16.53 -19.87 -16.10
N LEU A 583 -16.39 -18.91 -16.99
CA LEU A 583 -15.13 -18.21 -17.21
C LEU A 583 -14.97 -17.09 -16.19
N TYR A 584 -13.82 -17.11 -15.50
CA TYR A 584 -13.32 -16.01 -14.67
C TYR A 584 -12.07 -15.45 -15.33
N LYS A 585 -12.09 -14.16 -15.63
CA LYS A 585 -10.99 -13.50 -16.34
C LYS A 585 -10.58 -12.21 -15.65
N TRP A 586 -9.30 -12.14 -15.24
CA TRP A 586 -8.75 -10.93 -14.62
C TRP A 586 -7.23 -10.85 -14.83
N PRO A 587 -6.64 -9.62 -14.80
CA PRO A 587 -5.20 -9.46 -14.82
C PRO A 587 -4.62 -9.72 -13.43
N LEU A 588 -3.44 -10.32 -13.38
CA LEU A 588 -2.58 -10.34 -12.20
C LEU A 588 -1.69 -9.08 -12.19
N PRO A 589 -1.04 -8.75 -11.06
CA PRO A 589 -0.08 -7.65 -10.98
C PRO A 589 1.02 -7.71 -12.04
N ASN A 590 1.58 -6.54 -12.38
CA ASN A 590 2.68 -6.46 -13.35
C ASN A 590 3.92 -7.22 -12.85
N ALA A 591 4.61 -7.90 -13.75
CA ALA A 591 5.86 -8.59 -13.49
C ALA A 591 6.92 -8.24 -14.54
N ASN A 592 8.19 -8.22 -14.14
CA ASN A 592 9.35 -8.14 -15.00
C ASN A 592 10.37 -9.18 -14.54
N HIS A 593 10.21 -10.40 -15.02
CA HIS A 593 10.90 -11.57 -14.47
C HIS A 593 11.45 -12.49 -15.55
N VAL A 594 12.57 -13.14 -15.24
CA VAL A 594 13.15 -14.19 -16.05
C VAL A 594 13.18 -15.50 -15.27
N PHE A 595 12.34 -16.45 -15.69
CA PHE A 595 12.46 -17.84 -15.26
C PHE A 595 13.72 -18.43 -15.88
N LEU A 596 14.68 -18.84 -15.07
CA LEU A 596 15.99 -19.28 -15.53
C LEU A 596 15.97 -20.75 -16.01
N PRO A 597 16.95 -21.19 -16.82
CA PRO A 597 17.13 -22.60 -17.14
C PRO A 597 17.31 -23.43 -15.85
N GLY A 598 16.70 -24.60 -15.79
CA GLY A 598 16.67 -25.45 -14.59
C GLY A 598 15.47 -25.17 -13.68
N HIS A 599 14.82 -24.04 -13.78
CA HIS A 599 13.59 -23.69 -13.06
C HIS A 599 12.34 -24.29 -13.75
N ARG A 600 11.18 -24.15 -13.09
CA ARG A 600 9.86 -24.49 -13.65
C ARG A 600 8.91 -23.33 -13.42
N ILE A 601 7.88 -23.19 -14.25
CA ILE A 601 6.78 -22.27 -14.03
C ILE A 601 5.62 -23.08 -13.44
N MET A 602 5.08 -22.58 -12.30
CA MET A 602 3.93 -23.21 -11.65
C MET A 602 2.75 -22.24 -11.58
N ILE A 603 1.55 -22.76 -11.79
CA ILE A 603 0.30 -22.10 -11.44
C ILE A 603 -0.26 -22.77 -10.20
N GLN A 604 -0.54 -21.99 -9.16
CA GLN A 604 -1.20 -22.44 -7.94
C GLN A 604 -2.60 -21.83 -7.87
N ILE A 605 -3.62 -22.64 -7.56
CA ILE A 605 -5.02 -22.22 -7.51
C ILE A 605 -5.65 -22.66 -6.18
N GLN A 606 -6.34 -21.73 -5.51
CA GLN A 606 -7.04 -21.95 -4.25
C GLN A 606 -8.24 -21.01 -4.13
N SER A 607 -9.13 -21.23 -3.14
CA SER A 607 -10.35 -20.44 -2.95
C SER A 607 -10.37 -19.57 -1.70
N SER A 608 -9.23 -19.36 -1.08
CA SER A 608 -9.08 -18.45 0.07
C SER A 608 -7.63 -18.04 0.24
N TRP A 609 -7.42 -16.86 0.81
CA TRP A 609 -6.10 -16.31 1.11
C TRP A 609 -6.17 -15.57 2.45
N PHE A 610 -6.32 -16.36 3.50
CA PHE A 610 -6.77 -15.90 4.80
C PHE A 610 -5.60 -15.74 5.82
N PRO A 611 -5.63 -14.78 6.75
CA PRO A 611 -6.63 -13.74 6.94
C PRO A 611 -6.38 -12.47 6.11
N LEU A 612 -5.50 -12.49 5.10
CA LEU A 612 -5.24 -11.32 4.27
C LEU A 612 -6.55 -10.76 3.69
N TYR A 613 -7.37 -11.64 3.11
CA TYR A 613 -8.71 -11.33 2.61
C TYR A 613 -9.81 -11.97 3.46
N ASP A 614 -10.97 -11.34 3.49
CA ASP A 614 -12.15 -11.83 4.17
C ASP A 614 -12.64 -13.16 3.56
N ARG A 615 -13.16 -14.05 4.42
CA ARG A 615 -13.61 -15.37 3.97
C ARG A 615 -14.86 -15.26 3.13
N ASN A 616 -14.84 -15.87 1.94
CA ASN A 616 -16.06 -16.09 1.20
C ASN A 616 -16.90 -17.17 1.91
N PRO A 617 -18.20 -16.92 2.22
CA PRO A 617 -19.07 -17.91 2.83
C PRO A 617 -19.45 -19.05 1.87
N GLN A 618 -19.12 -18.93 0.57
CA GLN A 618 -19.47 -19.83 -0.54
C GLN A 618 -20.99 -19.96 -0.74
N THR A 619 -21.73 -19.10 -0.08
CA THR A 619 -23.16 -18.85 -0.25
C THR A 619 -23.33 -17.38 -0.61
N PHE A 620 -24.06 -17.10 -1.69
CA PHE A 620 -24.31 -15.71 -2.06
C PHE A 620 -25.19 -15.02 -1.01
N VAL A 621 -24.63 -13.98 -0.41
CA VAL A 621 -25.33 -13.09 0.52
C VAL A 621 -25.26 -11.66 -0.02
N PRO A 622 -26.24 -10.78 0.25
CA PRO A 622 -26.27 -9.42 -0.29
C PRO A 622 -25.03 -8.61 0.07
N ASN A 623 -24.56 -8.70 1.32
CA ASN A 623 -23.34 -8.07 1.78
C ASN A 623 -22.53 -9.08 2.61
N ILE A 624 -21.33 -9.39 2.12
CA ILE A 624 -20.46 -10.41 2.72
C ILE A 624 -19.91 -10.02 4.10
N PHE A 625 -19.83 -8.72 4.38
CA PHE A 625 -19.40 -8.22 5.70
C PHE A 625 -20.33 -8.67 6.84
N PHE A 626 -21.58 -8.97 6.50
CA PHE A 626 -22.60 -9.37 7.47
C PHE A 626 -23.03 -10.83 7.29
N ALA A 627 -22.20 -11.66 6.66
CA ALA A 627 -22.44 -13.10 6.55
C ALA A 627 -22.57 -13.73 7.94
N LYS A 628 -23.62 -14.55 8.12
CA LYS A 628 -23.92 -15.21 9.38
C LYS A 628 -23.20 -16.56 9.46
N PRO A 629 -22.98 -17.12 10.66
CA PRO A 629 -22.32 -18.43 10.80
C PRO A 629 -22.94 -19.54 9.94
N GLY A 630 -24.26 -19.54 9.73
CA GLY A 630 -24.97 -20.52 8.89
C GLY A 630 -24.78 -20.34 7.38
N ASP A 631 -24.22 -19.22 6.92
CA ASP A 631 -23.96 -18.96 5.51
C ASP A 631 -22.64 -19.59 5.04
N TYR A 632 -21.70 -19.81 5.98
CA TYR A 632 -20.40 -20.42 5.68
C TYR A 632 -20.54 -21.92 5.46
N LYS A 633 -20.39 -22.36 4.22
CA LYS A 633 -20.55 -23.76 3.81
C LYS A 633 -19.34 -24.25 3.04
N LYS A 634 -19.01 -25.53 3.22
CA LYS A 634 -18.06 -26.21 2.35
C LYS A 634 -18.59 -26.26 0.93
N ALA A 635 -17.72 -26.08 -0.04
CA ALA A 635 -18.06 -26.28 -1.43
C ALA A 635 -16.97 -27.05 -2.17
N THR A 636 -17.39 -27.89 -3.12
CA THR A 636 -16.49 -28.51 -4.07
C THR A 636 -16.18 -27.49 -5.17
N GLN A 637 -14.92 -27.28 -5.39
CA GLN A 637 -14.39 -26.40 -6.43
C GLN A 637 -13.78 -27.26 -7.53
N ARG A 638 -14.07 -26.95 -8.80
CA ARG A 638 -13.53 -27.64 -9.97
C ARG A 638 -12.83 -26.66 -10.88
N VAL A 639 -11.62 -27.01 -11.29
CA VAL A 639 -10.82 -26.27 -12.26
C VAL A 639 -10.68 -27.11 -13.52
N TYR A 640 -11.19 -26.63 -14.64
CA TYR A 640 -11.19 -27.34 -15.91
C TYR A 640 -9.89 -27.17 -16.65
N HIS A 641 -9.38 -28.23 -17.30
CA HIS A 641 -8.09 -28.23 -18.02
C HIS A 641 -8.10 -27.30 -19.25
N SER A 642 -9.28 -26.84 -19.68
CA SER A 642 -9.40 -25.78 -20.68
C SER A 642 -9.00 -24.39 -20.18
N SER A 643 -8.64 -24.25 -18.88
CA SER A 643 -8.11 -23.04 -18.27
C SER A 643 -6.66 -22.80 -18.67
N PHE A 644 -6.27 -21.54 -18.68
CA PHE A 644 -4.88 -21.13 -18.92
C PHE A 644 -4.58 -19.77 -18.28
N VAL A 645 -3.30 -19.49 -18.05
CA VAL A 645 -2.79 -18.15 -17.75
C VAL A 645 -2.01 -17.65 -18.95
N GLU A 646 -2.43 -16.51 -19.51
CA GLU A 646 -1.72 -15.87 -20.59
C GLU A 646 -0.54 -15.08 -20.05
N LEU A 647 0.68 -15.52 -20.35
CA LEU A 647 1.92 -14.88 -19.93
C LEU A 647 2.39 -13.87 -20.98
N PRO A 648 2.78 -12.64 -20.58
CA PRO A 648 3.32 -11.62 -21.48
C PRO A 648 4.80 -11.93 -21.81
N ILE A 649 5.05 -12.94 -22.64
CA ILE A 649 6.40 -13.40 -22.95
C ILE A 649 7.10 -12.42 -23.91
N VAL A 650 8.36 -12.09 -23.58
CA VAL A 650 9.22 -11.29 -24.42
C VAL A 650 9.81 -12.16 -25.54
N ASP A 651 9.44 -11.84 -26.77
CA ASP A 651 10.02 -12.50 -27.96
C ASP A 651 11.35 -11.83 -28.31
N ASN A 652 12.45 -12.49 -28.00
CA ASN A 652 13.81 -11.99 -28.28
C ASN A 652 14.23 -12.19 -29.74
N GLY A 653 13.35 -12.71 -30.61
CA GLY A 653 13.67 -12.95 -32.03
C GLY A 653 14.76 -14.01 -32.24
N ILE A 654 15.21 -14.71 -31.21
CA ILE A 654 16.15 -15.84 -31.32
C ILE A 654 15.31 -17.09 -31.55
N LYS A 655 15.24 -17.54 -32.81
CA LYS A 655 14.70 -18.86 -33.15
C LYS A 655 15.70 -19.95 -32.86
#